data_24d2c35ab0d9560e9639c3880fd295b9
#
_entry.id   24d2c35ab0d9560e9639c3880fd295b9
#
_cell.length_a   1.000
_cell.length_b   1.000
_cell.length_c   1.000
_cell.angle_alpha   90.00
_cell.angle_beta   90.00
_cell.angle_gamma   90.00
#
_symmetry.space_group_name_H-M   'P 1'
#
loop_
_entity.id
_entity.type
_entity.pdbx_description
1 polymer ?
#
loop_
_entity_poly.entity_id
_entity_poly.type
_entity_poly.pdbx_seq_one_letter_code
_entity_poly.pdbx_strand_id
1 'polypeptide(L)'
;MAEPSDIETFIAEWRGTGGSELANTQSFINGLARLLGVDPPRGAKADDTANDYVFERRVFQNNGDGTESFGRIDCYKRGCFILEAKQGSEADRAAADKGEDDLDIFGQTAKTRVARGTARRGTPGWAKAMVQAKGQAERYAKALPIDHGWPPFLLVADIGYCIEVYADFTGTGKAYAQFPDRARYRIMLEDLRDEAVRDRLRAIWTDPKGLDPTARAARVTRDIADLLATVARRLEKRCYDAETTSGFLMRVLFTMFAEDSKLIPEGSFTQLLKNQRAHPEHLEHQLSALWAAMDKGEFSPALGVPLRKFNGYLFKEPTALPLDGEELEVLIQAAEHVWTEVEPAIFGTLLERALNPKERAKLGAHYTPRGYVERLIGPTIMEPLRADWDGVRGAAATLIEEGKADEAKAFVEAFHSRLAQTKVLDPACGTGNFLYVAMARMKELEGEVLDLLVELGDDQYVAELTGHTITPENFLGIEINPRAAAIAQLVLWIGYLQWHFRVNGADRTPPEPILRDVKTIENRDALIEWDDKIAELDDSGNPVTRWDGETMKEHPVTGKKVPDETARVEVYRYVKPRAAKWPKADFIVGNPPFIGGKDVRDRLGDGYFKALFATTDGPESADFVMHWWDKAATAVRKGGTRRFGFVTTNSITQVFSRRVIAKHLDAKDRLSLLFAIPNHPWVDEKDGAAVRIAMTVAAPGKAAGHH
;
A
#
# COMPACT_ATOMS: atom_id res chain seq x y z
N MET A 1 -9.14 -21.43 -28.16
CA MET A 1 -7.71 -21.10 -27.99
C MET A 1 -7.17 -20.87 -29.39
N ALA A 2 -6.37 -19.79 -29.60
CA ALA A 2 -5.75 -19.55 -30.89
C ALA A 2 -4.75 -20.67 -31.20
N GLU A 3 -4.74 -21.17 -32.43
CA GLU A 3 -3.75 -22.16 -32.84
C GLU A 3 -2.37 -21.52 -32.95
N PRO A 4 -1.27 -22.25 -32.75
CA PRO A 4 0.09 -21.70 -32.90
C PRO A 4 0.32 -21.00 -34.24
N SER A 5 -0.32 -21.49 -35.32
CA SER A 5 -0.28 -20.89 -36.66
C SER A 5 -0.89 -19.49 -36.70
N ASP A 6 -1.95 -19.23 -35.94
CA ASP A 6 -2.64 -17.93 -35.91
C ASP A 6 -1.77 -16.87 -35.19
N ILE A 7 -1.06 -17.31 -34.15
CA ILE A 7 -0.15 -16.44 -33.36
C ILE A 7 1.02 -16.00 -34.25
N GLU A 8 1.69 -16.94 -34.92
CA GLU A 8 2.82 -16.62 -35.81
C GLU A 8 2.38 -15.77 -36.99
N THR A 9 1.19 -16.02 -37.54
CA THR A 9 0.62 -15.22 -38.63
C THR A 9 0.39 -13.77 -38.16
N PHE A 10 -0.20 -13.57 -36.97
CA PHE A 10 -0.40 -12.23 -36.40
C PHE A 10 0.94 -11.51 -36.14
N ILE A 11 1.92 -12.20 -35.53
CA ILE A 11 3.24 -11.61 -35.28
C ILE A 11 3.94 -11.22 -36.59
N ALA A 12 3.90 -12.10 -37.62
CA ALA A 12 4.52 -11.85 -38.92
C ALA A 12 3.84 -10.69 -39.66
N GLU A 13 2.51 -10.57 -39.60
CA GLU A 13 1.75 -9.48 -40.22
C GLU A 13 2.13 -8.12 -39.64
N TRP A 14 2.31 -8.05 -38.32
CA TRP A 14 2.52 -6.76 -37.64
C TRP A 14 4.00 -6.41 -37.41
N ARG A 15 4.90 -7.38 -37.49
CA ARG A 15 6.34 -7.14 -37.31
C ARG A 15 6.89 -6.19 -38.38
N GLY A 16 7.48 -5.09 -37.91
CA GLY A 16 8.10 -4.10 -38.81
C GLY A 16 7.10 -3.27 -39.61
N THR A 17 5.80 -3.28 -39.23
CA THR A 17 4.81 -2.46 -39.91
C THR A 17 5.12 -0.99 -39.66
N GLY A 18 5.38 -0.27 -40.77
CA GLY A 18 5.53 1.19 -40.83
C GLY A 18 4.31 1.81 -41.51
N GLY A 19 3.99 3.07 -41.22
CA GLY A 19 2.89 3.77 -41.87
C GLY A 19 2.11 4.70 -40.92
N SER A 20 0.91 5.09 -41.32
CA SER A 20 0.07 5.98 -40.54
C SER A 20 -0.55 5.27 -39.31
N GLU A 21 -0.37 5.84 -38.14
CA GLU A 21 -1.03 5.42 -36.87
C GLU A 21 -2.56 5.18 -37.08
N LEU A 22 -3.23 6.13 -37.72
CA LEU A 22 -4.65 6.09 -38.01
C LEU A 22 -5.06 4.89 -38.88
N ALA A 23 -4.22 4.49 -39.85
CA ALA A 23 -4.54 3.41 -40.78
C ALA A 23 -4.42 2.03 -40.11
N ASN A 24 -3.48 1.88 -39.19
CA ASN A 24 -3.10 0.59 -38.62
C ASN A 24 -3.80 0.26 -37.30
N THR A 25 -4.16 1.27 -36.51
CA THR A 25 -4.71 1.07 -35.14
C THR A 25 -5.93 0.17 -35.12
N GLN A 26 -6.95 0.46 -35.94
CA GLN A 26 -8.20 -0.32 -35.93
C GLN A 26 -7.96 -1.77 -36.41
N SER A 27 -7.14 -1.97 -37.44
CA SER A 27 -6.81 -3.28 -37.99
C SER A 27 -6.02 -4.11 -36.95
N PHE A 28 -5.04 -3.52 -36.28
CA PHE A 28 -4.24 -4.16 -35.24
C PHE A 28 -5.14 -4.60 -34.06
N ILE A 29 -5.97 -3.71 -33.53
CA ILE A 29 -6.85 -4.01 -32.39
C ILE A 29 -7.88 -5.09 -32.75
N ASN A 30 -8.43 -5.05 -33.97
CA ASN A 30 -9.35 -6.10 -34.42
C ASN A 30 -8.64 -7.45 -34.61
N GLY A 31 -7.39 -7.45 -35.09
CA GLY A 31 -6.56 -8.65 -35.19
C GLY A 31 -6.23 -9.21 -33.81
N LEU A 32 -5.83 -8.35 -32.86
CA LEU A 32 -5.55 -8.72 -31.48
C LEU A 32 -6.80 -9.30 -30.79
N ALA A 33 -7.96 -8.67 -30.96
CA ALA A 33 -9.21 -9.17 -30.38
C ALA A 33 -9.53 -10.58 -30.88
N ARG A 34 -9.34 -10.84 -32.18
CA ARG A 34 -9.51 -12.20 -32.78
C ARG A 34 -8.51 -13.19 -32.19
N LEU A 35 -7.23 -12.79 -32.08
CA LEU A 35 -6.18 -13.63 -31.48
C LEU A 35 -6.50 -14.01 -30.03
N LEU A 36 -7.02 -13.06 -29.26
CA LEU A 36 -7.42 -13.27 -27.87
C LEU A 36 -8.77 -14.01 -27.72
N GLY A 37 -9.54 -14.19 -28.81
CA GLY A 37 -10.87 -14.79 -28.77
C GLY A 37 -11.90 -13.92 -28.05
N VAL A 38 -11.79 -12.59 -28.14
CA VAL A 38 -12.72 -11.62 -27.54
C VAL A 38 -13.46 -10.83 -28.61
N ASP A 39 -14.61 -10.24 -28.28
CA ASP A 39 -15.37 -9.41 -29.21
C ASP A 39 -14.55 -8.20 -29.66
N PRO A 40 -14.56 -7.84 -30.96
CA PRO A 40 -13.95 -6.62 -31.47
C PRO A 40 -14.80 -5.39 -31.12
N PRO A 41 -14.25 -4.16 -31.19
CA PRO A 41 -14.99 -2.92 -31.03
C PRO A 41 -16.18 -2.83 -31.99
N ARG A 42 -17.27 -2.22 -31.53
CA ARG A 42 -18.49 -2.03 -32.31
C ARG A 42 -18.45 -0.71 -33.06
N GLY A 43 -19.32 -0.58 -34.08
CA GLY A 43 -19.51 0.69 -34.75
C GLY A 43 -20.06 1.77 -33.80
N ALA A 44 -19.45 2.96 -33.84
CA ALA A 44 -19.88 4.08 -33.02
C ALA A 44 -21.29 4.56 -33.41
N LYS A 45 -22.12 4.88 -32.40
CA LYS A 45 -23.43 5.47 -32.56
C LYS A 45 -23.35 6.99 -32.40
N ALA A 46 -24.31 7.71 -32.95
CA ALA A 46 -24.41 9.16 -32.80
C ALA A 46 -24.67 9.60 -31.37
N ASP A 47 -25.32 8.77 -30.56
CA ASP A 47 -25.48 8.95 -29.13
C ASP A 47 -24.25 8.36 -28.40
N ASP A 48 -23.40 9.25 -27.87
CA ASP A 48 -22.17 8.86 -27.17
C ASP A 48 -22.44 8.06 -25.88
N THR A 49 -23.63 8.15 -25.29
CA THR A 49 -23.98 7.37 -24.08
C THR A 49 -24.12 5.87 -24.38
N ALA A 50 -24.39 5.52 -25.63
CA ALA A 50 -24.52 4.13 -26.09
C ALA A 50 -23.23 3.52 -26.63
N ASN A 51 -22.09 4.25 -26.52
CA ASN A 51 -20.78 3.88 -27.04
C ASN A 51 -19.92 3.23 -25.93
N ASP A 52 -20.27 2.00 -25.52
CA ASP A 52 -19.59 1.27 -24.46
C ASP A 52 -18.30 0.56 -24.92
N TYR A 53 -18.21 0.20 -26.21
CA TYR A 53 -17.01 -0.44 -26.79
C TYR A 53 -16.84 -0.03 -28.25
N VAL A 54 -16.03 1.02 -28.46
CA VAL A 54 -15.90 1.68 -29.77
C VAL A 54 -14.49 2.21 -30.01
N PHE A 55 -14.20 2.47 -31.29
CA PHE A 55 -13.08 3.30 -31.71
C PHE A 55 -13.45 4.79 -31.67
N GLU A 56 -12.45 5.66 -31.58
CA GLU A 56 -12.58 7.13 -31.73
C GLU A 56 -13.63 7.74 -30.78
N ARG A 57 -13.73 7.22 -29.52
CA ARG A 57 -14.68 7.75 -28.57
C ARG A 57 -14.38 9.21 -28.23
N ARG A 58 -15.37 10.07 -28.37
CA ARG A 58 -15.26 11.50 -28.02
C ARG A 58 -15.26 11.72 -26.52
N VAL A 59 -14.39 12.62 -26.06
CA VAL A 59 -14.34 13.09 -24.67
C VAL A 59 -14.17 14.61 -24.63
N PHE A 60 -14.82 15.25 -23.67
CA PHE A 60 -14.77 16.69 -23.46
C PHE A 60 -13.96 16.96 -22.19
N GLN A 61 -12.94 17.79 -22.29
CA GLN A 61 -12.09 18.19 -21.17
C GLN A 61 -12.39 19.65 -20.81
N ASN A 62 -12.73 19.88 -19.55
CA ASN A 62 -12.89 21.22 -19.02
C ASN A 62 -11.51 21.74 -18.57
N ASN A 63 -11.01 22.82 -19.18
CA ASN A 63 -9.67 23.33 -18.96
C ASN A 63 -9.52 24.18 -17.67
N GLY A 64 -10.61 24.32 -16.88
CA GLY A 64 -10.58 25.08 -15.63
C GLY A 64 -10.62 26.62 -15.81
N ASP A 65 -10.47 27.12 -17.02
CA ASP A 65 -10.60 28.53 -17.41
C ASP A 65 -11.97 28.87 -18.04
N GLY A 66 -12.89 27.88 -18.02
CA GLY A 66 -14.22 27.97 -18.65
C GLY A 66 -14.23 27.55 -20.13
N THR A 67 -13.10 27.10 -20.69
CA THR A 67 -13.03 26.54 -22.05
C THR A 67 -13.09 25.03 -22.00
N GLU A 68 -13.71 24.43 -23.02
CA GLU A 68 -13.72 22.97 -23.22
C GLU A 68 -12.81 22.62 -24.39
N SER A 69 -11.93 21.64 -24.19
CA SER A 69 -11.17 21.02 -25.27
C SER A 69 -11.78 19.65 -25.61
N PHE A 70 -11.64 19.30 -26.88
CA PHE A 70 -12.19 18.05 -27.42
C PHE A 70 -11.05 17.08 -27.70
N GLY A 71 -11.22 15.81 -27.24
CA GLY A 71 -10.31 14.72 -27.49
C GLY A 71 -11.02 13.48 -28.04
N ARG A 72 -10.24 12.53 -28.55
CA ARG A 72 -10.72 11.21 -29.00
C ARG A 72 -9.85 10.13 -28.44
N ILE A 73 -10.46 9.11 -27.87
CA ILE A 73 -9.81 7.89 -27.39
C ILE A 73 -9.73 6.91 -28.55
N ASP A 74 -8.54 6.41 -28.89
CA ASP A 74 -8.36 5.52 -30.05
C ASP A 74 -9.20 4.23 -29.93
N CYS A 75 -9.23 3.60 -28.73
CA CYS A 75 -10.15 2.52 -28.44
C CYS A 75 -10.59 2.55 -26.97
N TYR A 76 -11.88 2.45 -26.74
CA TYR A 76 -12.49 2.49 -25.42
C TYR A 76 -13.41 1.29 -25.19
N LYS A 77 -13.29 0.68 -24.01
CA LYS A 77 -14.24 -0.32 -23.49
C LYS A 77 -14.63 0.01 -22.06
N ARG A 78 -15.95 0.30 -21.87
CA ARG A 78 -16.51 0.68 -20.57
C ARG A 78 -16.18 -0.34 -19.50
N GLY A 79 -15.69 0.14 -18.33
CA GLY A 79 -15.34 -0.69 -17.19
C GLY A 79 -14.13 -1.61 -17.39
N CYS A 80 -13.46 -1.53 -18.54
CA CYS A 80 -12.31 -2.35 -18.88
C CYS A 80 -11.06 -1.48 -19.10
N PHE A 81 -10.99 -0.76 -20.21
CA PHE A 81 -9.79 -0.03 -20.58
C PHE A 81 -10.00 1.20 -21.46
N ILE A 82 -9.00 2.06 -21.47
CA ILE A 82 -8.69 3.04 -22.50
C ILE A 82 -7.42 2.57 -23.21
N LEU A 83 -7.39 2.64 -24.54
CA LEU A 83 -6.21 2.36 -25.33
C LEU A 83 -5.85 3.58 -26.19
N GLU A 84 -4.60 4.02 -26.09
CA GLU A 84 -3.96 5.02 -26.94
C GLU A 84 -2.89 4.33 -27.80
N ALA A 85 -2.95 4.57 -29.09
CA ALA A 85 -1.99 4.01 -30.04
C ALA A 85 -0.90 5.03 -30.40
N LYS A 86 0.27 4.53 -30.66
CA LYS A 86 1.38 5.27 -31.27
C LYS A 86 2.02 4.39 -32.33
N GLN A 87 2.70 5.00 -33.28
CA GLN A 87 3.47 4.26 -34.25
C GLN A 87 4.86 4.84 -34.35
N GLY A 88 5.87 4.09 -33.89
CA GLY A 88 7.28 4.38 -34.10
C GLY A 88 7.72 4.01 -35.52
N SER A 89 8.68 4.74 -36.08
CA SER A 89 9.25 4.44 -37.40
C SER A 89 10.76 4.45 -37.31
N GLU A 90 11.40 3.43 -37.89
CA GLU A 90 12.86 3.42 -38.09
C GLU A 90 13.25 4.21 -39.36
N ALA A 91 12.39 4.27 -40.37
CA ALA A 91 12.66 4.87 -41.65
C ALA A 91 12.68 6.41 -41.60
N ASP A 92 11.75 7.04 -40.93
CA ASP A 92 11.63 8.50 -40.88
C ASP A 92 12.83 9.18 -40.22
N ARG A 93 13.47 8.53 -39.25
CA ARG A 93 14.66 9.06 -38.60
C ARG A 93 15.89 8.98 -39.52
N ALA A 94 16.04 7.88 -40.26
CA ALA A 94 17.13 7.75 -41.22
C ALA A 94 17.06 8.81 -42.33
N ALA A 95 15.85 9.16 -42.77
CA ALA A 95 15.61 10.24 -43.72
C ALA A 95 15.86 11.64 -43.11
N ALA A 96 15.39 11.86 -41.86
CA ALA A 96 15.62 13.11 -41.13
C ALA A 96 17.11 13.37 -40.84
N ASP A 97 17.85 12.31 -40.46
CA ASP A 97 19.31 12.39 -40.21
C ASP A 97 20.14 12.62 -41.51
N LYS A 98 19.61 12.20 -42.67
CA LYS A 98 20.22 12.46 -43.98
C LYS A 98 19.89 13.83 -44.57
N GLY A 99 18.97 14.58 -43.92
CA GLY A 99 18.53 15.88 -44.42
C GLY A 99 17.66 15.80 -45.68
N GLU A 100 17.05 14.64 -45.94
CA GLU A 100 16.12 14.45 -47.06
C GLU A 100 14.81 15.21 -46.78
N ASP A 101 14.53 16.22 -47.62
CA ASP A 101 13.33 17.06 -47.52
C ASP A 101 12.13 16.52 -48.33
N ASP A 102 12.04 15.18 -48.44
CA ASP A 102 10.86 14.57 -49.04
C ASP A 102 9.59 14.82 -48.21
N LEU A 103 8.68 15.54 -48.85
CA LEU A 103 7.37 15.85 -48.26
C LEU A 103 6.42 14.66 -48.45
N ASP A 104 5.74 14.24 -47.39
CA ASP A 104 4.65 13.26 -47.51
C ASP A 104 3.43 13.86 -48.24
N ILE A 105 2.40 13.04 -48.42
CA ILE A 105 1.13 13.45 -49.08
C ILE A 105 0.41 14.59 -48.36
N PHE A 106 0.80 14.92 -47.09
CA PHE A 106 0.31 16.02 -46.29
C PHE A 106 1.27 17.20 -46.20
N GLY A 107 2.37 17.18 -46.98
CA GLY A 107 3.37 18.24 -47.02
C GLY A 107 4.28 18.30 -45.77
N GLN A 108 4.49 17.20 -45.08
CA GLN A 108 5.33 17.12 -43.89
C GLN A 108 6.69 16.47 -44.20
N THR A 109 7.75 17.08 -43.67
CA THR A 109 9.11 16.50 -43.75
C THR A 109 9.30 15.35 -42.77
N ALA A 110 10.25 14.45 -42.98
CA ALA A 110 10.63 13.39 -42.06
C ALA A 110 10.94 13.94 -40.65
N LYS A 111 11.64 15.09 -40.60
CA LYS A 111 11.95 15.77 -39.32
C LYS A 111 10.69 16.21 -38.59
N THR A 112 9.66 16.68 -39.27
CA THR A 112 8.37 17.10 -38.68
C THR A 112 7.59 15.88 -38.19
N ARG A 113 7.59 14.75 -38.91
CA ARG A 113 6.97 13.50 -38.51
C ARG A 113 7.63 12.93 -37.25
N VAL A 114 8.97 12.92 -37.18
CA VAL A 114 9.74 12.51 -35.98
C VAL A 114 9.42 13.40 -34.79
N ALA A 115 9.33 14.72 -34.98
CA ALA A 115 8.97 15.65 -33.91
C ALA A 115 7.53 15.50 -33.42
N ARG A 116 6.61 14.96 -34.24
CA ARG A 116 5.19 14.69 -33.86
C ARG A 116 4.92 13.32 -33.27
N GLY A 117 5.95 12.54 -32.92
CA GLY A 117 5.79 11.29 -32.18
C GLY A 117 6.18 10.02 -32.93
N THR A 118 6.59 10.11 -34.19
CA THR A 118 7.27 9.02 -34.91
C THR A 118 8.73 8.94 -34.46
N ALA A 119 8.98 8.55 -33.24
CA ALA A 119 10.32 8.39 -32.70
C ALA A 119 10.84 6.97 -32.98
N ARG A 120 12.17 6.84 -33.19
CA ARG A 120 12.81 5.53 -33.39
C ARG A 120 12.63 4.69 -32.10
N ARG A 121 12.12 3.48 -32.26
CA ARG A 121 11.88 2.49 -31.18
C ARG A 121 13.15 2.23 -30.39
N GLY A 122 13.01 2.15 -29.06
CA GLY A 122 14.12 1.97 -28.13
C GLY A 122 15.00 3.20 -27.89
N THR A 123 14.60 4.38 -28.34
CA THR A 123 15.32 5.65 -28.10
C THR A 123 14.61 6.50 -27.01
N PRO A 124 15.32 7.46 -26.38
CA PRO A 124 14.69 8.40 -25.43
C PRO A 124 13.50 9.17 -26.02
N GLY A 125 13.55 9.52 -27.31
CA GLY A 125 12.43 10.17 -28.01
C GLY A 125 11.20 9.28 -28.11
N TRP A 126 11.38 7.99 -28.35
CA TRP A 126 10.30 7.01 -28.34
C TRP A 126 9.71 6.83 -26.91
N ALA A 127 10.57 6.68 -25.91
CA ALA A 127 10.12 6.58 -24.52
C ALA A 127 9.30 7.81 -24.10
N LYS A 128 9.72 9.02 -24.50
CA LYS A 128 8.97 10.26 -24.29
C LYS A 128 7.58 10.21 -24.95
N ALA A 129 7.48 9.69 -26.19
CA ALA A 129 6.20 9.57 -26.88
C ALA A 129 5.24 8.59 -26.15
N MET A 130 5.76 7.47 -25.63
CA MET A 130 4.98 6.51 -24.85
C MET A 130 4.47 7.13 -23.52
N VAL A 131 5.32 7.87 -22.80
CA VAL A 131 4.94 8.61 -21.59
C VAL A 131 3.88 9.68 -21.89
N GLN A 132 4.00 10.41 -23.00
CA GLN A 132 3.00 11.38 -23.42
C GLN A 132 1.65 10.73 -23.75
N ALA A 133 1.66 9.56 -24.41
CA ALA A 133 0.46 8.78 -24.69
C ALA A 133 -0.22 8.28 -23.40
N LYS A 134 0.56 7.79 -22.40
CA LYS A 134 0.05 7.46 -21.08
C LYS A 134 -0.64 8.66 -20.43
N GLY A 135 0.02 9.81 -20.40
CA GLY A 135 -0.54 11.05 -19.85
C GLY A 135 -1.80 11.53 -20.58
N GLN A 136 -1.90 11.28 -21.88
CA GLN A 136 -3.10 11.53 -22.68
C GLN A 136 -4.25 10.60 -22.28
N ALA A 137 -3.99 9.29 -22.17
CA ALA A 137 -4.96 8.30 -21.71
C ALA A 137 -5.49 8.61 -20.30
N GLU A 138 -4.62 9.04 -19.37
CA GLU A 138 -5.02 9.45 -18.01
C GLU A 138 -5.94 10.69 -18.02
N ARG A 139 -5.66 11.67 -18.87
CA ARG A 139 -6.55 12.84 -19.04
C ARG A 139 -7.91 12.43 -19.60
N TYR A 140 -7.93 11.51 -20.56
CA TYR A 140 -9.18 11.00 -21.13
C TYR A 140 -9.98 10.17 -20.13
N ALA A 141 -9.32 9.38 -19.28
CA ALA A 141 -9.99 8.66 -18.19
C ALA A 141 -10.74 9.62 -17.25
N LYS A 142 -10.12 10.77 -16.93
CA LYS A 142 -10.72 11.82 -16.08
C LYS A 142 -11.89 12.57 -16.77
N ALA A 143 -11.91 12.57 -18.09
CA ALA A 143 -12.94 13.24 -18.90
C ALA A 143 -14.14 12.33 -19.26
N LEU A 144 -14.12 11.07 -18.86
CA LEU A 144 -15.25 10.15 -19.04
C LEU A 144 -16.46 10.58 -18.19
N PRO A 145 -17.69 10.27 -18.63
CA PRO A 145 -18.89 10.49 -17.82
C PRO A 145 -18.81 9.77 -16.48
N ILE A 146 -19.35 10.39 -15.43
CA ILE A 146 -19.30 9.88 -14.05
C ILE A 146 -19.91 8.47 -13.93
N ASP A 147 -20.99 8.20 -14.66
CA ASP A 147 -21.67 6.90 -14.68
C ASP A 147 -20.86 5.79 -15.38
N HIS A 148 -19.85 6.14 -16.17
CA HIS A 148 -18.91 5.18 -16.75
C HIS A 148 -17.84 4.75 -15.74
N GLY A 149 -17.55 5.58 -14.73
CA GLY A 149 -16.45 5.40 -13.81
C GLY A 149 -15.08 5.48 -14.52
N TRP A 150 -14.03 5.22 -13.79
CA TRP A 150 -12.68 5.12 -14.38
C TRP A 150 -12.39 3.67 -14.77
N PRO A 151 -11.97 3.42 -16.02
CA PRO A 151 -11.55 2.09 -16.44
C PRO A 151 -10.35 1.63 -15.61
N PRO A 152 -10.30 0.37 -15.15
CA PRO A 152 -9.18 -0.12 -14.36
C PRO A 152 -7.87 -0.20 -15.14
N PHE A 153 -7.89 -0.18 -16.48
CA PHE A 153 -6.68 -0.28 -17.30
C PHE A 153 -6.51 0.87 -18.28
N LEU A 154 -5.25 1.30 -18.44
CA LEU A 154 -4.78 2.07 -19.58
C LEU A 154 -3.80 1.21 -20.39
N LEU A 155 -4.01 1.15 -21.69
CA LEU A 155 -3.15 0.47 -22.64
C LEU A 155 -2.50 1.51 -23.55
N VAL A 156 -1.19 1.46 -23.70
CA VAL A 156 -0.46 2.30 -24.66
C VAL A 156 0.21 1.36 -25.65
N ALA A 157 -0.23 1.40 -26.90
CA ALA A 157 0.25 0.49 -27.93
C ALA A 157 1.15 1.20 -28.94
N ASP A 158 2.40 0.74 -29.09
CA ASP A 158 3.19 1.00 -30.31
C ASP A 158 2.88 -0.11 -31.30
N ILE A 159 2.11 0.24 -32.32
CA ILE A 159 1.56 -0.73 -33.28
C ILE A 159 2.67 -1.52 -33.97
N GLY A 160 2.61 -2.84 -33.81
CA GLY A 160 3.62 -3.77 -34.37
C GLY A 160 4.93 -3.86 -33.58
N TYR A 161 4.96 -3.32 -32.35
CA TYR A 161 6.13 -3.41 -31.48
C TYR A 161 5.80 -3.86 -30.06
N CYS A 162 5.01 -3.09 -29.29
CA CYS A 162 4.68 -3.47 -27.93
C CYS A 162 3.35 -2.86 -27.45
N ILE A 163 2.83 -3.41 -26.35
CA ILE A 163 1.70 -2.87 -25.60
C ILE A 163 2.16 -2.67 -24.15
N GLU A 164 2.10 -1.44 -23.67
CA GLU A 164 2.32 -1.11 -22.26
C GLU A 164 0.99 -1.14 -21.50
N VAL A 165 0.98 -1.81 -20.36
CA VAL A 165 -0.21 -2.01 -19.53
C VAL A 165 -0.06 -1.28 -18.21
N TYR A 166 -1.02 -0.41 -17.91
CA TYR A 166 -1.11 0.30 -16.64
C TYR A 166 -2.46 0.04 -15.98
N ALA A 167 -2.49 -0.09 -14.65
CA ALA A 167 -3.71 -0.38 -13.92
C ALA A 167 -3.92 0.54 -12.71
N ASP A 168 -5.19 0.89 -12.46
CA ASP A 168 -5.67 1.54 -11.24
C ASP A 168 -6.92 0.81 -10.74
N PHE A 169 -6.74 -0.03 -9.73
CA PHE A 169 -7.84 -0.75 -9.08
C PHE A 169 -8.48 0.03 -7.93
N THR A 170 -7.96 1.22 -7.60
CA THR A 170 -8.55 2.08 -6.55
C THR A 170 -9.87 2.71 -7.00
N GLY A 171 -10.13 2.72 -8.31
CA GLY A 171 -11.30 3.35 -8.91
C GLY A 171 -11.31 4.88 -8.79
N THR A 172 -10.13 5.49 -8.60
CA THR A 172 -9.97 6.96 -8.50
C THR A 172 -9.53 7.61 -9.80
N GLY A 173 -9.00 6.82 -10.75
CA GLY A 173 -8.43 7.30 -12.01
C GLY A 173 -7.17 8.17 -11.83
N LYS A 174 -6.55 8.12 -10.66
CA LYS A 174 -5.42 8.98 -10.29
C LYS A 174 -4.08 8.25 -10.12
N ALA A 175 -4.08 6.91 -10.15
CA ALA A 175 -2.93 6.11 -9.75
C ALA A 175 -2.68 4.92 -10.69
N TYR A 176 -2.66 5.17 -12.01
CA TYR A 176 -2.31 4.12 -12.97
C TYR A 176 -0.82 3.75 -12.88
N ALA A 177 -0.53 2.58 -12.34
CA ALA A 177 0.79 2.01 -12.18
C ALA A 177 1.05 0.90 -13.21
N GLN A 178 2.32 0.61 -13.45
CA GLN A 178 2.75 -0.47 -14.36
C GLN A 178 2.22 -1.83 -13.90
N PHE A 179 1.56 -2.58 -14.79
CA PHE A 179 0.88 -3.83 -14.46
C PHE A 179 1.35 -5.01 -15.33
N PRO A 180 1.60 -6.20 -14.78
CA PRO A 180 1.46 -6.60 -13.38
C PRO A 180 2.59 -6.08 -12.48
N ASP A 181 3.72 -5.74 -13.06
CA ASP A 181 4.91 -5.20 -12.41
C ASP A 181 5.80 -4.47 -13.44
N ARG A 182 6.85 -3.82 -12.94
CA ARG A 182 7.78 -3.03 -13.75
C ARG A 182 8.52 -3.83 -14.84
N ALA A 183 8.78 -5.10 -14.63
CA ALA A 183 9.51 -5.93 -15.59
C ALA A 183 8.62 -6.47 -16.71
N ARG A 184 7.30 -6.63 -16.46
CA ARG A 184 6.35 -7.30 -17.35
C ARG A 184 5.18 -6.44 -17.82
N TYR A 185 5.19 -5.12 -17.50
CA TYR A 185 4.12 -4.21 -17.94
C TYR A 185 4.17 -3.95 -19.45
N ARG A 186 5.37 -4.04 -20.07
CA ARG A 186 5.57 -3.89 -21.50
C ARG A 186 5.56 -5.29 -22.13
N ILE A 187 4.56 -5.55 -22.91
CA ILE A 187 4.34 -6.80 -23.65
C ILE A 187 4.87 -6.56 -25.06
N MET A 188 5.98 -7.22 -25.41
CA MET A 188 6.49 -7.18 -26.78
C MET A 188 5.60 -8.02 -27.69
N LEU A 189 5.64 -7.77 -29.00
CA LEU A 189 4.85 -8.52 -29.98
C LEU A 189 5.14 -10.03 -29.89
N GLU A 190 6.40 -10.40 -29.65
CA GLU A 190 6.86 -11.77 -29.48
C GLU A 190 6.33 -12.46 -28.21
N ASP A 191 6.06 -11.70 -27.16
CA ASP A 191 5.53 -12.24 -25.89
C ASP A 191 4.10 -12.79 -26.03
N LEU A 192 3.42 -12.46 -27.13
CA LEU A 192 2.11 -13.05 -27.45
C LEU A 192 2.18 -14.56 -27.72
N ARG A 193 3.37 -15.16 -27.85
CA ARG A 193 3.55 -16.62 -27.87
C ARG A 193 3.24 -17.27 -26.53
N ASP A 194 3.46 -16.53 -25.43
CA ASP A 194 3.16 -17.01 -24.09
C ASP A 194 1.63 -16.98 -23.83
N GLU A 195 1.08 -18.14 -23.45
CA GLU A 195 -0.34 -18.27 -23.16
C GLU A 195 -0.74 -17.43 -21.95
N ALA A 196 0.10 -17.32 -20.93
CA ALA A 196 -0.17 -16.51 -19.75
C ALA A 196 -0.29 -15.02 -20.06
N VAL A 197 0.50 -14.53 -21.06
CA VAL A 197 0.40 -13.16 -21.57
C VAL A 197 -0.94 -12.95 -22.29
N ARG A 198 -1.33 -13.89 -23.17
CA ARG A 198 -2.63 -13.80 -23.87
C ARG A 198 -3.82 -13.90 -22.90
N ASP A 199 -3.75 -14.76 -21.88
CA ASP A 199 -4.80 -14.89 -20.86
C ASP A 199 -4.93 -13.62 -20.03
N ARG A 200 -3.83 -12.97 -19.67
CA ARG A 200 -3.83 -11.67 -19.01
C ARG A 200 -4.49 -10.60 -19.89
N LEU A 201 -4.10 -10.49 -21.15
CA LEU A 201 -4.75 -9.57 -22.08
C LEU A 201 -6.25 -9.88 -22.24
N ARG A 202 -6.62 -11.16 -22.41
CA ARG A 202 -8.02 -11.58 -22.47
C ARG A 202 -8.81 -11.14 -21.24
N ALA A 203 -8.23 -11.31 -20.04
CA ALA A 203 -8.88 -10.90 -18.80
C ALA A 203 -9.06 -9.38 -18.71
N ILE A 204 -8.12 -8.55 -19.23
CA ILE A 204 -8.32 -7.09 -19.37
C ILE A 204 -9.57 -6.77 -20.19
N TRP A 205 -9.87 -7.56 -21.22
CA TRP A 205 -11.06 -7.40 -22.06
C TRP A 205 -12.35 -7.90 -21.42
N THR A 206 -12.30 -8.96 -20.61
CA THR A 206 -13.50 -9.71 -20.18
C THR A 206 -13.78 -9.63 -18.69
N ASP A 207 -12.77 -9.65 -17.85
CA ASP A 207 -12.87 -9.58 -16.39
C ASP A 207 -11.69 -8.79 -15.78
N PRO A 208 -11.62 -7.49 -16.07
CA PRO A 208 -10.48 -6.67 -15.62
C PRO A 208 -10.37 -6.59 -14.09
N LYS A 209 -11.49 -6.69 -13.35
CA LYS A 209 -11.46 -6.66 -11.87
C LYS A 209 -10.96 -7.96 -11.25
N GLY A 210 -11.06 -9.08 -11.96
CA GLY A 210 -10.46 -10.36 -11.56
C GLY A 210 -8.92 -10.32 -11.54
N LEU A 211 -8.32 -9.35 -12.24
CA LEU A 211 -6.87 -9.12 -12.26
C LEU A 211 -6.38 -8.25 -11.09
N ASP A 212 -7.26 -7.74 -10.23
CA ASP A 212 -6.85 -6.94 -9.07
C ASP A 212 -5.98 -7.77 -8.11
N PRO A 213 -4.67 -7.47 -8.01
CA PRO A 213 -3.78 -8.21 -7.13
C PRO A 213 -4.22 -8.10 -5.67
N THR A 214 -4.87 -6.99 -5.31
CA THR A 214 -5.34 -6.74 -3.94
C THR A 214 -6.49 -7.66 -3.59
N ALA A 215 -7.45 -7.86 -4.50
CA ALA A 215 -8.57 -8.76 -4.29
C ALA A 215 -8.12 -10.24 -4.20
N ARG A 216 -7.14 -10.63 -5.03
CA ARG A 216 -6.54 -11.97 -5.00
C ARG A 216 -5.74 -12.19 -3.71
N ALA A 217 -4.85 -11.24 -3.39
CA ALA A 217 -4.07 -11.25 -2.17
C ALA A 217 -4.96 -11.30 -0.93
N ALA A 218 -6.05 -10.52 -0.88
CA ALA A 218 -7.00 -10.52 0.23
C ALA A 218 -7.73 -11.87 0.42
N ARG A 219 -8.00 -12.61 -0.67
CA ARG A 219 -8.61 -13.96 -0.57
C ARG A 219 -7.62 -14.96 0.02
N VAL A 220 -6.42 -15.08 -0.58
CA VAL A 220 -5.35 -15.97 -0.08
C VAL A 220 -5.02 -15.63 1.37
N THR A 221 -4.90 -14.35 1.68
CA THR A 221 -4.65 -13.84 3.03
C THR A 221 -5.73 -14.29 4.03
N ARG A 222 -7.01 -14.27 3.64
CA ARG A 222 -8.13 -14.70 4.51
C ARG A 222 -8.09 -16.21 4.77
N ASP A 223 -7.86 -17.01 3.73
CA ASP A 223 -7.81 -18.48 3.85
C ASP A 223 -6.70 -18.90 4.81
N ILE A 224 -5.52 -18.30 4.66
CA ILE A 224 -4.38 -18.53 5.56
C ILE A 224 -4.70 -18.04 6.99
N ALA A 225 -5.34 -16.87 7.14
CA ALA A 225 -5.72 -16.35 8.45
C ALA A 225 -6.64 -17.30 9.21
N ASP A 226 -7.58 -17.94 8.53
CA ASP A 226 -8.51 -18.89 9.13
C ASP A 226 -7.80 -20.19 9.57
N LEU A 227 -6.84 -20.67 8.77
CA LEU A 227 -5.99 -21.81 9.15
C LEU A 227 -5.20 -21.50 10.41
N LEU A 228 -4.49 -20.40 10.45
CA LEU A 228 -3.64 -20.02 11.58
C LEU A 228 -4.43 -19.66 12.84
N ALA A 229 -5.59 -19.01 12.69
CA ALA A 229 -6.50 -18.79 13.82
C ALA A 229 -7.01 -20.10 14.41
N THR A 230 -7.07 -21.16 13.63
CA THR A 230 -7.41 -22.50 14.13
C THR A 230 -6.30 -23.06 15.01
N VAL A 231 -5.03 -22.97 14.57
CA VAL A 231 -3.88 -23.37 15.39
C VAL A 231 -3.79 -22.54 16.66
N ALA A 232 -3.93 -21.22 16.57
CA ALA A 232 -3.91 -20.32 17.74
C ALA A 232 -4.92 -20.73 18.80
N ARG A 233 -6.19 -20.92 18.42
CA ARG A 233 -7.26 -21.34 19.35
C ARG A 233 -7.01 -22.70 20.00
N ARG A 234 -6.33 -23.64 19.29
CA ARG A 234 -6.00 -24.93 19.87
C ARG A 234 -4.87 -24.82 20.89
N LEU A 235 -3.83 -24.04 20.58
CA LEU A 235 -2.72 -23.77 21.51
C LEU A 235 -3.21 -23.07 22.77
N GLU A 236 -4.10 -22.07 22.65
CA GLU A 236 -4.70 -21.37 23.79
C GLU A 236 -5.56 -22.30 24.65
N LYS A 237 -6.32 -23.22 24.05
CA LYS A 237 -7.05 -24.29 24.80
C LYS A 237 -6.11 -25.22 25.59
N ARG A 238 -4.86 -25.37 25.14
CA ARG A 238 -3.80 -26.11 25.84
C ARG A 238 -3.09 -25.24 26.90
N CYS A 239 -3.67 -24.08 27.26
CA CYS A 239 -3.19 -23.16 28.28
C CYS A 239 -1.88 -22.44 27.96
N TYR A 240 -1.49 -22.35 26.66
CA TYR A 240 -0.47 -21.41 26.26
C TYR A 240 -1.04 -19.99 26.23
N ASP A 241 -0.30 -19.04 26.79
CA ASP A 241 -0.75 -17.64 26.76
C ASP A 241 -0.73 -17.07 25.34
N ALA A 242 -1.50 -16.03 25.13
CA ALA A 242 -1.67 -15.45 23.79
C ALA A 242 -0.37 -14.78 23.27
N GLU A 243 0.55 -14.36 24.13
CA GLU A 243 1.83 -13.76 23.72
C GLU A 243 2.78 -14.82 23.17
N THR A 244 2.95 -15.92 23.89
CA THR A 244 3.74 -17.08 23.49
C THR A 244 3.20 -17.69 22.19
N THR A 245 1.86 -17.87 22.08
CA THR A 245 1.21 -18.38 20.88
C THR A 245 1.42 -17.47 19.65
N SER A 246 1.23 -16.17 19.85
CA SER A 246 1.43 -15.18 18.76
C SER A 246 2.89 -15.12 18.32
N GLY A 247 3.85 -15.10 19.24
CA GLY A 247 5.28 -15.12 18.92
C GLY A 247 5.71 -16.36 18.15
N PHE A 248 5.18 -17.54 18.52
CA PHE A 248 5.38 -18.77 17.79
C PHE A 248 4.84 -18.69 16.36
N LEU A 249 3.58 -18.29 16.19
CA LEU A 249 2.94 -18.18 14.88
C LEU A 249 3.63 -17.17 13.98
N MET A 250 4.09 -16.04 14.51
CA MET A 250 4.86 -15.05 13.73
C MET A 250 6.16 -15.64 13.16
N ARG A 251 6.89 -16.45 13.96
CA ARG A 251 8.10 -17.12 13.48
C ARG A 251 7.80 -18.15 12.39
N VAL A 252 6.74 -18.93 12.57
CA VAL A 252 6.26 -19.89 11.55
C VAL A 252 5.92 -19.16 10.24
N LEU A 253 5.13 -18.11 10.32
CA LEU A 253 4.69 -17.31 9.19
C LEU A 253 5.85 -16.69 8.41
N PHE A 254 6.78 -16.08 9.15
CA PHE A 254 7.96 -15.49 8.52
C PHE A 254 8.84 -16.57 7.86
N THR A 255 8.92 -17.77 8.44
CA THR A 255 9.69 -18.87 7.85
C THR A 255 9.06 -19.37 6.54
N MET A 256 7.72 -19.45 6.47
CA MET A 256 6.98 -19.76 5.23
C MET A 256 7.22 -18.68 4.16
N PHE A 257 7.15 -17.41 4.54
CA PHE A 257 7.49 -16.30 3.65
C PHE A 257 8.95 -16.35 3.17
N ALA A 258 9.90 -16.66 4.08
CA ALA A 258 11.31 -16.77 3.76
C ALA A 258 11.61 -17.92 2.77
N GLU A 259 10.87 -19.01 2.85
CA GLU A 259 10.94 -20.13 1.91
C GLU A 259 10.50 -19.68 0.51
N ASP A 260 9.31 -19.13 0.36
CA ASP A 260 8.77 -18.67 -0.93
C ASP A 260 9.58 -17.54 -1.56
N SER A 261 10.19 -16.71 -0.71
CA SER A 261 11.08 -15.63 -1.13
C SER A 261 12.51 -16.09 -1.43
N LYS A 262 12.79 -17.41 -1.36
CA LYS A 262 14.12 -18.01 -1.55
C LYS A 262 15.21 -17.47 -0.61
N LEU A 263 14.81 -16.90 0.52
CA LEU A 263 15.73 -16.52 1.61
C LEU A 263 16.25 -17.73 2.38
N ILE A 264 15.48 -18.82 2.38
CA ILE A 264 15.87 -20.18 2.71
C ILE A 264 15.58 -21.09 1.49
N PRO A 265 16.15 -22.30 1.40
CA PRO A 265 15.94 -23.15 0.23
C PRO A 265 14.46 -23.45 -0.02
N GLU A 266 14.04 -23.36 -1.28
CA GLU A 266 12.66 -23.58 -1.73
C GLU A 266 12.17 -24.98 -1.32
N GLY A 267 10.98 -25.05 -0.74
CA GLY A 267 10.34 -26.29 -0.27
C GLY A 267 10.96 -26.91 0.99
N SER A 268 12.04 -26.33 1.55
CA SER A 268 12.79 -26.95 2.66
C SER A 268 12.01 -26.92 3.99
N PHE A 269 11.33 -25.83 4.30
CA PHE A 269 10.51 -25.70 5.51
C PHE A 269 9.22 -26.52 5.40
N THR A 270 8.54 -26.45 4.27
CA THR A 270 7.36 -27.26 3.98
C THR A 270 7.68 -28.74 4.06
N GLN A 271 8.84 -29.18 3.54
CA GLN A 271 9.28 -30.56 3.65
C GLN A 271 9.64 -30.94 5.09
N LEU A 272 10.26 -30.04 5.85
CA LEU A 272 10.53 -30.23 7.28
C LEU A 272 9.25 -30.56 8.05
N LEU A 273 8.18 -29.77 7.85
CA LEU A 273 6.87 -30.00 8.45
C LEU A 273 6.29 -31.37 8.04
N LYS A 274 6.31 -31.67 6.74
CA LYS A 274 5.79 -32.95 6.20
C LYS A 274 6.52 -34.17 6.76
N ASN A 275 7.83 -34.09 6.94
CA ASN A 275 8.65 -35.19 7.50
C ASN A 275 8.31 -35.51 8.96
N GLN A 276 7.71 -34.56 9.70
CA GLN A 276 7.34 -34.75 11.10
C GLN A 276 5.89 -35.22 11.30
N ARG A 277 5.15 -35.56 10.22
CA ARG A 277 3.77 -36.08 10.34
C ARG A 277 3.66 -37.32 11.25
N ALA A 278 4.63 -38.20 11.20
CA ALA A 278 4.65 -39.40 12.03
C ALA A 278 5.11 -39.17 13.48
N HIS A 279 5.87 -38.10 13.70
CA HIS A 279 6.52 -37.77 14.98
C HIS A 279 6.43 -36.24 15.27
N PRO A 280 5.22 -35.68 15.46
CA PRO A 280 5.05 -34.25 15.69
C PRO A 280 5.83 -33.73 16.92
N GLU A 281 6.06 -34.60 17.89
CA GLU A 281 6.79 -34.30 19.13
C GLU A 281 8.26 -33.86 18.89
N HIS A 282 8.85 -34.22 17.76
CA HIS A 282 10.22 -33.81 17.43
C HIS A 282 10.30 -32.39 16.81
N LEU A 283 9.17 -31.88 16.34
CA LEU A 283 9.13 -30.62 15.57
C LEU A 283 9.55 -29.41 16.41
N GLU A 284 9.18 -29.33 17.68
CA GLU A 284 9.56 -28.26 18.61
C GLU A 284 11.07 -28.02 18.63
N HIS A 285 11.86 -29.08 18.79
CA HIS A 285 13.30 -28.98 18.81
C HIS A 285 13.90 -28.56 17.46
N GLN A 286 13.33 -29.06 16.35
CA GLN A 286 13.80 -28.72 15.00
C GLN A 286 13.50 -27.27 14.64
N LEU A 287 12.32 -26.75 14.98
CA LEU A 287 11.96 -25.36 14.77
C LEU A 287 12.82 -24.41 15.61
N SER A 288 13.03 -24.75 16.88
CA SER A 288 13.90 -23.95 17.77
C SER A 288 15.33 -23.89 17.24
N ALA A 289 15.88 -25.01 16.77
CA ALA A 289 17.22 -25.06 16.18
C ALA A 289 17.28 -24.28 14.84
N LEU A 290 16.26 -24.38 14.00
CA LEU A 290 16.15 -23.63 12.75
C LEU A 290 16.18 -22.13 13.01
N TRP A 291 15.33 -21.64 13.91
CA TRP A 291 15.23 -20.20 14.22
C TRP A 291 16.48 -19.65 14.92
N ALA A 292 17.14 -20.45 15.74
CA ALA A 292 18.44 -20.09 16.32
C ALA A 292 19.52 -19.93 15.23
N ALA A 293 19.53 -20.82 14.22
CA ALA A 293 20.43 -20.69 13.08
C ALA A 293 20.10 -19.49 12.19
N MET A 294 18.82 -19.18 11.99
CA MET A 294 18.37 -17.96 11.26
C MET A 294 18.81 -16.67 11.98
N ASP A 295 18.68 -16.61 13.31
CA ASP A 295 19.11 -15.42 14.07
C ASP A 295 20.59 -15.11 13.86
N LYS A 296 21.44 -16.13 13.93
CA LYS A 296 22.90 -15.99 13.89
C LYS A 296 23.51 -15.99 12.49
N GLY A 297 22.79 -16.56 11.51
CA GLY A 297 23.33 -16.81 10.18
C GLY A 297 24.29 -18.02 10.18
N GLU A 298 23.92 -19.09 10.85
CA GLU A 298 24.72 -20.31 11.02
C GLU A 298 24.17 -21.47 10.17
N PHE A 299 24.93 -22.58 10.17
CA PHE A 299 24.43 -23.84 9.54
C PHE A 299 23.23 -24.36 10.31
N SER A 300 22.14 -24.67 9.56
CA SER A 300 20.94 -25.27 10.13
C SER A 300 20.97 -26.79 10.02
N PRO A 301 21.04 -27.52 11.14
CA PRO A 301 20.94 -28.98 11.11
C PRO A 301 19.57 -29.45 10.61
N ALA A 302 18.52 -28.67 10.87
CA ALA A 302 17.15 -28.99 10.45
C ALA A 302 16.94 -28.96 8.93
N LEU A 303 17.64 -28.05 8.22
CA LEU A 303 17.56 -27.93 6.76
C LEU A 303 18.79 -28.46 6.03
N GLY A 304 19.90 -28.74 6.74
CA GLY A 304 21.12 -29.25 6.16
C GLY A 304 21.93 -28.23 5.33
N VAL A 305 21.70 -26.93 5.52
CA VAL A 305 22.34 -25.86 4.75
C VAL A 305 22.78 -24.68 5.64
N PRO A 306 23.78 -23.89 5.23
CA PRO A 306 24.08 -22.63 5.87
C PRO A 306 22.95 -21.63 5.57
N LEU A 307 22.52 -20.89 6.60
CA LEU A 307 21.47 -19.87 6.48
C LEU A 307 22.07 -18.47 6.47
N ARG A 308 21.32 -17.53 5.94
CA ARG A 308 21.60 -16.09 6.05
C ARG A 308 21.32 -15.60 7.46
N LYS A 309 21.98 -14.53 7.83
CA LYS A 309 21.70 -13.84 9.09
C LYS A 309 20.43 -13.01 8.94
N PHE A 310 19.37 -13.42 9.63
CA PHE A 310 18.13 -12.65 9.62
C PHE A 310 18.19 -11.50 10.62
N ASN A 311 18.76 -11.74 11.83
CA ASN A 311 18.83 -10.75 12.89
C ASN A 311 17.44 -10.17 13.25
N GLY A 312 17.38 -9.22 14.14
CA GLY A 312 16.12 -8.63 14.58
C GLY A 312 15.51 -9.41 15.76
N TYR A 313 14.47 -8.82 16.35
CA TYR A 313 13.92 -9.36 17.59
C TYR A 313 13.15 -10.67 17.40
N LEU A 314 12.67 -10.98 16.17
CA LEU A 314 11.77 -12.10 15.88
C LEU A 314 12.35 -13.47 16.26
N PHE A 315 13.64 -13.70 15.99
CA PHE A 315 14.35 -14.96 16.23
C PHE A 315 15.26 -14.93 17.46
N LYS A 316 15.34 -13.80 18.15
CA LYS A 316 16.20 -13.64 19.34
C LYS A 316 15.87 -14.62 20.46
N GLU A 317 14.56 -14.95 20.60
CA GLU A 317 14.06 -15.98 21.48
C GLU A 317 13.42 -17.10 20.63
N PRO A 318 14.22 -18.08 20.17
CA PRO A 318 13.80 -19.07 19.19
C PRO A 318 12.96 -20.21 19.80
N THR A 319 11.99 -19.87 20.66
CA THR A 319 11.15 -20.86 21.34
C THR A 319 10.04 -21.35 20.40
N ALA A 320 10.01 -22.65 20.18
CA ALA A 320 8.90 -23.32 19.50
C ALA A 320 7.90 -23.91 20.52
N LEU A 321 6.69 -24.18 20.04
CA LEU A 321 5.66 -24.84 20.84
C LEU A 321 5.46 -26.28 20.32
N PRO A 322 5.22 -27.25 21.21
CA PRO A 322 4.88 -28.60 20.79
C PRO A 322 3.51 -28.62 20.11
N LEU A 323 3.44 -29.22 18.94
CA LEU A 323 2.23 -29.36 18.14
C LEU A 323 1.69 -30.78 18.18
N ASP A 324 0.37 -30.93 18.14
CA ASP A 324 -0.24 -32.21 17.83
C ASP A 324 -0.35 -32.46 16.31
N GLY A 325 -0.75 -33.69 15.92
CA GLY A 325 -0.82 -34.06 14.51
C GLY A 325 -1.83 -33.23 13.70
N GLU A 326 -2.94 -32.78 14.31
CA GLU A 326 -3.94 -31.96 13.63
C GLU A 326 -3.45 -30.51 13.47
N GLU A 327 -2.79 -29.95 14.49
CA GLU A 327 -2.15 -28.63 14.42
C GLU A 327 -1.06 -28.59 13.35
N LEU A 328 -0.25 -29.64 13.28
CA LEU A 328 0.78 -29.79 12.25
C LEU A 328 0.17 -29.87 10.84
N GLU A 329 -0.89 -30.61 10.63
CA GLU A 329 -1.53 -30.73 9.31
C GLU A 329 -2.11 -29.38 8.84
N VAL A 330 -2.68 -28.59 9.76
CA VAL A 330 -3.14 -27.22 9.44
C VAL A 330 -1.97 -26.32 9.06
N LEU A 331 -0.82 -26.43 9.73
CA LEU A 331 0.37 -25.66 9.35
C LEU A 331 0.95 -26.10 7.99
N ILE A 332 0.91 -27.39 7.66
CA ILE A 332 1.32 -27.88 6.35
C ILE A 332 0.43 -27.29 5.26
N GLN A 333 -0.90 -27.27 5.46
CA GLN A 333 -1.83 -26.63 4.54
C GLN A 333 -1.51 -25.14 4.37
N ALA A 334 -1.21 -24.44 5.45
CA ALA A 334 -0.82 -23.02 5.38
C ALA A 334 0.51 -22.84 4.62
N ALA A 335 1.48 -23.74 4.77
CA ALA A 335 2.77 -23.69 4.09
C ALA A 335 2.68 -23.95 2.58
N GLU A 336 1.64 -24.61 2.11
CA GLU A 336 1.40 -24.90 0.68
C GLU A 336 0.82 -23.69 -0.10
N HIS A 337 0.47 -22.59 0.57
CA HIS A 337 0.05 -21.37 -0.09
C HIS A 337 1.24 -20.53 -0.59
N VAL A 338 0.98 -19.67 -1.57
CA VAL A 338 2.00 -18.75 -2.13
C VAL A 338 2.13 -17.53 -1.23
N TRP A 339 3.14 -17.49 -0.38
CA TRP A 339 3.36 -16.47 0.64
C TRP A 339 3.86 -15.13 0.08
N THR A 340 4.50 -15.15 -1.09
CA THR A 340 4.91 -13.91 -1.78
C THR A 340 3.72 -13.07 -2.26
N GLU A 341 2.53 -13.67 -2.40
CA GLU A 341 1.28 -12.98 -2.73
C GLU A 341 0.45 -12.57 -1.50
N VAL A 342 0.83 -13.03 -0.29
CA VAL A 342 0.10 -12.73 0.95
C VAL A 342 0.27 -11.27 1.35
N GLU A 343 -0.83 -10.61 1.69
CA GLU A 343 -0.77 -9.24 2.20
C GLU A 343 -0.20 -9.23 3.64
N PRO A 344 0.88 -8.48 3.92
CA PRO A 344 1.48 -8.44 5.25
C PRO A 344 0.53 -8.04 6.38
N ALA A 345 -0.54 -7.33 6.06
CA ALA A 345 -1.62 -7.00 6.99
C ALA A 345 -2.29 -8.23 7.67
N ILE A 346 -2.11 -9.45 7.11
CA ILE A 346 -2.58 -10.70 7.73
C ILE A 346 -2.06 -10.87 9.16
N PHE A 347 -0.83 -10.43 9.42
CA PHE A 347 -0.23 -10.52 10.76
C PHE A 347 -1.04 -9.72 11.78
N GLY A 348 -1.58 -8.56 11.38
CA GLY A 348 -2.49 -7.77 12.19
C GLY A 348 -3.82 -8.47 12.45
N THR A 349 -4.41 -9.03 11.39
CA THR A 349 -5.68 -9.76 11.50
C THR A 349 -5.56 -11.01 12.36
N LEU A 350 -4.43 -11.71 12.28
CA LEU A 350 -4.14 -12.87 13.13
C LEU A 350 -4.05 -12.49 14.59
N LEU A 351 -3.33 -11.40 14.89
CA LEU A 351 -3.25 -10.89 16.26
C LEU A 351 -4.63 -10.51 16.79
N GLU A 352 -5.41 -9.78 16.00
CA GLU A 352 -6.74 -9.35 16.38
C GLU A 352 -7.68 -10.54 16.65
N ARG A 353 -7.58 -11.61 15.85
CA ARG A 353 -8.37 -12.84 16.05
C ARG A 353 -7.88 -13.71 17.21
N ALA A 354 -6.58 -13.69 17.51
CA ALA A 354 -5.99 -14.36 18.65
C ALA A 354 -6.27 -13.64 19.96
N LEU A 355 -6.54 -12.32 19.93
CA LEU A 355 -6.95 -11.59 21.12
C LEU A 355 -8.36 -12.00 21.57
N ASN A 356 -8.53 -12.17 22.87
CA ASN A 356 -9.85 -12.28 23.49
C ASN A 356 -10.72 -11.08 23.06
N PRO A 357 -12.01 -11.25 22.69
CA PRO A 357 -12.90 -10.14 22.35
C PRO A 357 -12.90 -8.98 23.34
N LYS A 358 -12.67 -9.27 24.63
CA LYS A 358 -12.55 -8.28 25.70
C LYS A 358 -11.25 -7.44 25.58
N GLU A 359 -10.15 -8.05 25.20
CA GLU A 359 -8.88 -7.33 24.99
C GLU A 359 -8.92 -6.48 23.73
N ARG A 360 -9.60 -6.94 22.66
CA ARG A 360 -9.87 -6.14 21.47
C ARG A 360 -10.63 -4.85 21.79
N ALA A 361 -11.68 -4.97 22.56
CA ALA A 361 -12.50 -3.84 22.96
C ALA A 361 -11.71 -2.84 23.83
N LYS A 362 -10.83 -3.31 24.74
CA LYS A 362 -9.95 -2.47 25.56
C LYS A 362 -8.99 -1.63 24.74
N LEU A 363 -8.44 -2.21 23.70
CA LEU A 363 -7.40 -1.58 22.88
C LEU A 363 -7.98 -0.65 21.81
N GLY A 364 -9.32 -0.66 21.58
CA GLY A 364 -9.93 0.02 20.46
C GLY A 364 -9.34 -0.47 19.10
N ALA A 365 -8.70 -1.65 19.13
CA ALA A 365 -7.95 -2.21 18.02
C ALA A 365 -8.91 -2.79 16.98
N HIS A 366 -9.39 -1.94 16.11
CA HIS A 366 -10.10 -2.36 14.91
C HIS A 366 -9.16 -2.28 13.72
N TYR A 367 -8.93 -3.41 13.06
CA TYR A 367 -8.20 -3.44 11.80
C TYR A 367 -8.85 -2.48 10.81
N THR A 368 -8.06 -1.54 10.30
CA THR A 368 -8.54 -0.58 9.30
C THR A 368 -8.46 -1.21 7.91
N PRO A 369 -9.60 -1.41 7.21
CA PRO A 369 -9.60 -1.98 5.88
C PRO A 369 -8.73 -1.17 4.92
N ARG A 370 -8.00 -1.86 4.04
CA ARG A 370 -7.07 -1.24 3.09
C ARG A 370 -7.68 -0.08 2.31
N GLY A 371 -8.93 -0.22 1.84
CA GLY A 371 -9.61 0.85 1.10
C GLY A 371 -9.77 2.16 1.88
N TYR A 372 -9.91 2.10 3.23
CA TYR A 372 -9.94 3.31 4.08
C TYR A 372 -8.53 3.89 4.27
N VAL A 373 -7.53 3.01 4.42
CA VAL A 373 -6.13 3.41 4.52
C VAL A 373 -5.70 4.16 3.26
N GLU A 374 -6.00 3.63 2.08
CA GLU A 374 -5.66 4.24 0.79
C GLU A 374 -6.38 5.58 0.57
N ARG A 375 -7.66 5.69 0.97
CA ARG A 375 -8.42 6.95 0.91
C ARG A 375 -7.80 8.06 1.73
N LEU A 376 -7.10 7.74 2.81
CA LEU A 376 -6.44 8.72 3.67
C LEU A 376 -5.01 9.01 3.22
N ILE A 377 -4.26 7.99 2.82
CA ILE A 377 -2.87 8.11 2.34
C ILE A 377 -2.81 8.93 1.05
N GLY A 378 -3.78 8.76 0.13
CA GLY A 378 -3.88 9.54 -1.10
C GLY A 378 -3.72 11.05 -0.86
N PRO A 379 -4.71 11.70 -0.24
CA PRO A 379 -4.68 13.15 -0.02
C PRO A 379 -3.63 13.61 1.01
N THR A 380 -3.20 12.74 1.93
CA THR A 380 -2.22 13.14 2.96
C THR A 380 -0.79 13.09 2.44
N ILE A 381 -0.40 12.01 1.77
CA ILE A 381 1.00 11.72 1.41
C ILE A 381 1.21 11.78 -0.11
N MET A 382 0.39 11.06 -0.87
CA MET A 382 0.67 10.84 -2.29
C MET A 382 0.40 12.08 -3.15
N GLU A 383 -0.68 12.80 -2.92
CA GLU A 383 -0.99 14.03 -3.69
C GLU A 383 0.13 15.07 -3.62
N PRO A 384 0.66 15.47 -2.44
CA PRO A 384 1.76 16.42 -2.39
C PRO A 384 3.06 15.89 -2.98
N LEU A 385 3.38 14.59 -2.80
CA LEU A 385 4.58 14.01 -3.39
C LEU A 385 4.49 13.89 -4.92
N ARG A 386 3.32 13.53 -5.45
CA ARG A 386 3.09 13.48 -6.90
C ARG A 386 3.08 14.88 -7.53
N ALA A 387 2.52 15.88 -6.86
CA ALA A 387 2.59 17.26 -7.32
C ALA A 387 4.05 17.77 -7.40
N ASP A 388 4.87 17.45 -6.40
CA ASP A 388 6.30 17.75 -6.40
C ASP A 388 7.00 17.00 -7.57
N TRP A 389 6.67 15.72 -7.79
CA TRP A 389 7.21 14.91 -8.89
C TRP A 389 6.81 15.43 -10.27
N ASP A 390 5.55 15.79 -10.45
CA ASP A 390 5.06 16.34 -11.72
C ASP A 390 5.79 17.64 -12.09
N GLY A 391 6.08 18.48 -11.09
CA GLY A 391 6.90 19.68 -11.25
C GLY A 391 8.33 19.38 -11.69
N VAL A 392 8.96 18.39 -11.04
CA VAL A 392 10.33 17.92 -11.38
C VAL A 392 10.39 17.33 -12.78
N ARG A 393 9.42 16.46 -13.11
CA ARG A 393 9.33 15.82 -14.44
C ARG A 393 9.13 16.84 -15.55
N GLY A 394 8.29 17.85 -15.31
CA GLY A 394 8.09 18.94 -16.27
C GLY A 394 9.37 19.78 -16.50
N ALA A 395 10.07 20.14 -15.43
CA ALA A 395 11.34 20.89 -15.51
C ALA A 395 12.44 20.04 -16.18
N ALA A 396 12.56 18.76 -15.84
CA ALA A 396 13.52 17.85 -16.49
C ALA A 396 13.26 17.70 -17.99
N ALA A 397 11.98 17.60 -18.39
CA ALA A 397 11.62 17.53 -19.83
C ALA A 397 12.06 18.79 -20.59
N THR A 398 11.88 19.99 -20.00
CA THR A 398 12.33 21.26 -20.59
C THR A 398 13.85 21.29 -20.74
N LEU A 399 14.60 20.88 -19.69
CA LEU A 399 16.06 20.83 -19.73
C LEU A 399 16.59 19.85 -20.81
N ILE A 400 15.92 18.70 -20.98
CA ILE A 400 16.26 17.73 -22.05
C ILE A 400 16.05 18.36 -23.44
N GLU A 401 14.94 19.10 -23.63
CA GLU A 401 14.67 19.81 -24.89
C GLU A 401 15.73 20.89 -25.20
N GLU A 402 16.29 21.51 -24.17
CA GLU A 402 17.38 22.48 -24.27
C GLU A 402 18.77 21.82 -24.48
N GLY A 403 18.87 20.48 -24.51
CA GLY A 403 20.13 19.75 -24.62
C GLY A 403 20.94 19.67 -23.31
N LYS A 404 20.33 19.96 -22.16
CA LYS A 404 20.96 19.99 -20.84
C LYS A 404 20.63 18.72 -20.02
N ALA A 405 20.97 17.55 -20.58
CA ALA A 405 20.63 16.25 -19.98
C ALA A 405 21.23 16.05 -18.57
N ASP A 406 22.47 16.52 -18.35
CA ASP A 406 23.14 16.41 -17.04
C ASP A 406 22.45 17.26 -15.96
N GLU A 407 21.95 18.47 -16.32
CA GLU A 407 21.17 19.30 -15.38
C GLU A 407 19.82 18.65 -15.07
N ALA A 408 19.16 18.06 -16.07
CA ALA A 408 17.93 17.31 -15.89
C ALA A 408 18.12 16.13 -14.93
N LYS A 409 19.20 15.36 -15.11
CA LYS A 409 19.57 14.23 -14.25
C LYS A 409 19.78 14.70 -12.81
N ALA A 410 20.61 15.73 -12.59
CA ALA A 410 20.87 16.27 -11.25
C ALA A 410 19.58 16.76 -10.55
N PHE A 411 18.63 17.31 -11.32
CA PHE A 411 17.35 17.78 -10.80
C PHE A 411 16.45 16.62 -10.32
N VAL A 412 16.43 15.51 -11.08
CA VAL A 412 15.71 14.28 -10.73
C VAL A 412 16.36 13.58 -9.55
N GLU A 413 17.70 13.49 -9.50
CA GLU A 413 18.45 12.94 -8.35
C GLU A 413 18.19 13.71 -7.05
N ALA A 414 18.11 15.04 -7.12
CA ALA A 414 17.78 15.88 -5.97
C ALA A 414 16.35 15.59 -5.44
N PHE A 415 15.40 15.33 -6.34
CA PHE A 415 14.07 14.91 -5.93
C PHE A 415 14.09 13.51 -5.31
N HIS A 416 14.77 12.54 -5.93
CA HIS A 416 14.93 11.19 -5.40
C HIS A 416 15.51 11.20 -3.98
N SER A 417 16.57 11.98 -3.75
CA SER A 417 17.19 12.13 -2.43
C SER A 417 16.20 12.68 -1.38
N ARG A 418 15.36 13.66 -1.74
CA ARG A 418 14.31 14.17 -0.84
C ARG A 418 13.24 13.13 -0.57
N LEU A 419 12.81 12.40 -1.59
CA LEU A 419 11.82 11.34 -1.47
C LEU A 419 12.32 10.23 -0.53
N ALA A 420 13.57 9.79 -0.69
CA ALA A 420 14.23 8.80 0.14
C ALA A 420 14.43 9.24 1.60
N GLN A 421 14.41 10.54 1.89
CA GLN A 421 14.49 11.09 3.25
C GLN A 421 13.14 11.38 3.90
N THR A 422 12.06 11.31 3.14
CA THR A 422 10.70 11.59 3.60
C THR A 422 10.30 10.65 4.74
N LYS A 423 9.84 11.20 5.86
CA LYS A 423 9.41 10.43 7.04
C LYS A 423 7.88 10.49 7.19
N VAL A 424 7.30 9.32 7.48
CA VAL A 424 5.86 9.17 7.77
C VAL A 424 5.70 8.64 9.19
N LEU A 425 4.83 9.26 9.99
CA LEU A 425 4.52 8.85 11.35
C LEU A 425 3.07 8.38 11.47
N ASP A 426 2.88 7.24 12.10
CA ASP A 426 1.58 6.81 12.65
C ASP A 426 1.69 6.74 14.18
N PRO A 427 1.08 7.68 14.92
CA PRO A 427 1.20 7.75 16.37
C PRO A 427 0.23 6.82 17.13
N ALA A 428 -0.42 5.89 16.45
CA ALA A 428 -1.23 4.81 17.00
C ALA A 428 -1.25 3.66 15.98
N CYS A 429 -0.04 3.18 15.63
CA CYS A 429 0.15 2.41 14.41
C CYS A 429 -0.44 1.00 14.43
N GLY A 430 -0.87 0.49 15.60
CA GLY A 430 -1.35 -0.88 15.70
C GLY A 430 -0.32 -1.84 15.13
N THR A 431 -0.74 -2.67 14.19
CA THR A 431 0.11 -3.61 13.46
C THR A 431 0.77 -3.04 12.19
N GLY A 432 0.80 -1.71 12.05
CA GLY A 432 1.56 -1.02 10.99
C GLY A 432 0.86 -0.89 9.63
N ASN A 433 -0.45 -1.09 9.54
CA ASN A 433 -1.17 -1.11 8.27
C ASN A 433 -1.05 0.21 7.48
N PHE A 434 -1.21 1.37 8.12
CA PHE A 434 -1.02 2.68 7.46
C PHE A 434 0.42 2.87 6.97
N LEU A 435 1.39 2.50 7.79
CA LEU A 435 2.81 2.62 7.45
C LEU A 435 3.20 1.71 6.29
N TYR A 436 2.70 0.47 6.28
CA TYR A 436 2.92 -0.48 5.19
C TYR A 436 2.34 0.02 3.86
N VAL A 437 1.09 0.48 3.84
CA VAL A 437 0.46 1.00 2.62
C VAL A 437 1.15 2.28 2.14
N ALA A 438 1.54 3.18 3.07
CA ALA A 438 2.33 4.36 2.74
C ALA A 438 3.66 3.98 2.08
N MET A 439 4.38 3.01 2.65
CA MET A 439 5.63 2.49 2.09
C MET A 439 5.43 1.94 0.68
N ALA A 440 4.43 1.10 0.47
CA ALA A 440 4.13 0.52 -0.83
C ALA A 440 3.89 1.61 -1.89
N ARG A 441 3.06 2.62 -1.57
CA ARG A 441 2.74 3.72 -2.50
C ARG A 441 3.93 4.64 -2.77
N MET A 442 4.74 4.94 -1.74
CA MET A 442 5.95 5.74 -1.93
C MET A 442 7.00 5.00 -2.73
N LYS A 443 7.11 3.67 -2.59
CA LYS A 443 8.00 2.82 -3.40
C LYS A 443 7.55 2.76 -4.87
N GLU A 444 6.26 2.77 -5.15
CA GLU A 444 5.74 2.89 -6.52
C GLU A 444 6.19 4.22 -7.15
N LEU A 445 6.08 5.32 -6.42
CA LEU A 445 6.55 6.63 -6.89
C LEU A 445 8.07 6.65 -7.08
N GLU A 446 8.84 6.09 -6.15
CA GLU A 446 10.29 5.94 -6.28
C GLU A 446 10.66 5.16 -7.54
N GLY A 447 9.91 4.10 -7.88
CA GLY A 447 10.08 3.36 -9.12
C GLY A 447 9.98 4.25 -10.36
N GLU A 448 8.97 5.12 -10.44
CA GLU A 448 8.81 6.07 -11.55
C GLU A 448 9.99 7.06 -11.67
N VAL A 449 10.53 7.50 -10.52
CA VAL A 449 11.72 8.40 -10.49
C VAL A 449 12.96 7.68 -10.99
N LEU A 450 13.18 6.44 -10.53
CA LEU A 450 14.31 5.62 -10.94
C LEU A 450 14.25 5.26 -12.44
N ASP A 451 13.04 5.05 -13.00
CA ASP A 451 12.85 4.84 -14.44
C ASP A 451 13.36 6.03 -15.25
N LEU A 452 13.00 7.25 -14.84
CA LEU A 452 13.49 8.45 -15.52
C LEU A 452 15.01 8.62 -15.37
N LEU A 453 15.59 8.28 -14.21
CA LEU A 453 17.05 8.32 -14.01
C LEU A 453 17.79 7.34 -14.95
N VAL A 454 17.25 6.12 -15.10
CA VAL A 454 17.80 5.14 -16.07
C VAL A 454 17.73 5.67 -17.51
N GLU A 455 16.62 6.30 -17.90
CA GLU A 455 16.48 6.93 -19.20
C GLU A 455 17.49 8.08 -19.41
N LEU A 456 17.90 8.76 -18.33
CA LEU A 456 18.91 9.81 -18.32
C LEU A 456 20.34 9.27 -18.18
N GLY A 457 20.53 7.94 -18.27
CA GLY A 457 21.85 7.28 -18.26
C GLY A 457 22.40 7.02 -16.86
N ASP A 458 21.55 6.96 -15.83
CA ASP A 458 21.96 6.51 -14.51
C ASP A 458 21.84 4.99 -14.36
N ASP A 459 22.73 4.38 -13.58
CA ASP A 459 22.62 2.96 -13.25
C ASP A 459 21.78 2.80 -11.97
N GLN A 460 20.59 2.26 -12.11
CA GLN A 460 19.64 2.01 -11.00
C GLN A 460 20.25 1.22 -9.85
N TYR A 461 21.19 0.32 -10.18
CA TYR A 461 21.87 -0.51 -9.19
C TYR A 461 22.74 0.31 -8.23
N VAL A 462 23.28 1.44 -8.69
CA VAL A 462 24.12 2.35 -7.86
C VAL A 462 23.26 3.04 -6.78
N ALA A 463 22.03 3.43 -7.08
CA ALA A 463 21.14 4.10 -6.12
C ALA A 463 20.77 3.21 -4.92
N GLU A 464 20.51 1.92 -5.16
CA GLU A 464 20.26 0.94 -4.08
C GLU A 464 21.51 0.65 -3.24
N LEU A 465 22.70 0.57 -3.88
CA LEU A 465 23.96 0.32 -3.18
C LEU A 465 24.41 1.52 -2.32
N THR A 466 24.07 2.74 -2.72
CA THR A 466 24.43 3.97 -1.98
C THR A 466 23.52 4.26 -0.79
N GLY A 467 22.46 3.45 -0.56
CA GLY A 467 21.52 3.63 0.54
C GLY A 467 20.55 4.81 0.37
N HIS A 468 20.48 5.38 -0.82
CA HIS A 468 19.56 6.46 -1.17
C HIS A 468 18.25 5.89 -1.72
N THR A 469 17.53 5.14 -0.91
CA THR A 469 16.23 4.55 -1.28
C THR A 469 15.29 4.55 -0.09
N ILE A 470 13.99 4.52 -0.35
CA ILE A 470 12.96 4.36 0.69
C ILE A 470 13.11 2.99 1.34
N THR A 471 13.19 2.97 2.66
CA THR A 471 13.34 1.76 3.48
C THR A 471 12.32 1.77 4.63
N PRO A 472 12.14 0.68 5.38
CA PRO A 472 11.34 0.70 6.60
C PRO A 472 11.72 1.80 7.61
N GLU A 473 12.95 2.30 7.56
CA GLU A 473 13.46 3.39 8.40
C GLU A 473 12.78 4.74 8.18
N ASN A 474 12.04 4.89 7.07
CA ASN A 474 11.25 6.08 6.75
C ASN A 474 9.89 6.10 7.47
N PHE A 475 9.47 4.96 8.04
CA PHE A 475 8.14 4.76 8.58
C PHE A 475 8.19 4.60 10.10
N LEU A 476 7.73 5.62 10.80
CA LEU A 476 7.81 5.76 12.25
C LEU A 476 6.46 5.42 12.87
N GLY A 477 6.45 4.65 13.94
CA GLY A 477 5.22 4.28 14.63
C GLY A 477 5.34 4.46 16.15
N ILE A 478 4.22 4.75 16.79
CA ILE A 478 4.10 4.68 18.24
C ILE A 478 2.92 3.75 18.55
N GLU A 479 3.14 2.74 19.39
CA GLU A 479 2.12 1.77 19.77
C GLU A 479 2.29 1.38 21.24
N ILE A 480 1.19 1.40 21.97
CA ILE A 480 1.18 1.07 23.41
C ILE A 480 1.21 -0.45 23.66
N ASN A 481 0.64 -1.22 22.74
CA ASN A 481 0.65 -2.67 22.82
C ASN A 481 1.99 -3.22 22.30
N PRO A 482 2.82 -3.86 23.14
CA PRO A 482 4.15 -4.33 22.73
C PRO A 482 4.09 -5.36 21.60
N ARG A 483 3.04 -6.21 21.59
CA ARG A 483 2.83 -7.20 20.56
C ARG A 483 2.49 -6.56 19.21
N ALA A 484 1.59 -5.59 19.20
CA ALA A 484 1.23 -4.87 17.99
C ALA A 484 2.42 -4.09 17.42
N ALA A 485 3.22 -3.45 18.29
CA ALA A 485 4.44 -2.76 17.91
C ALA A 485 5.46 -3.69 17.23
N ALA A 486 5.63 -4.88 17.78
CA ALA A 486 6.49 -5.90 17.23
C ALA A 486 6.02 -6.39 15.84
N ILE A 487 4.73 -6.62 15.69
CA ILE A 487 4.13 -6.99 14.40
C ILE A 487 4.27 -5.87 13.38
N ALA A 488 4.05 -4.62 13.77
CA ALA A 488 4.21 -3.47 12.88
C ALA A 488 5.62 -3.43 12.25
N GLN A 489 6.65 -3.68 13.06
CA GLN A 489 8.02 -3.77 12.57
C GLN A 489 8.19 -4.91 11.55
N LEU A 490 7.65 -6.09 11.85
CA LEU A 490 7.71 -7.25 10.95
C LEU A 490 6.95 -7.00 9.64
N VAL A 491 5.76 -6.43 9.70
CA VAL A 491 4.92 -6.07 8.54
C VAL A 491 5.66 -5.14 7.59
N LEU A 492 6.34 -4.13 8.11
CA LEU A 492 7.14 -3.21 7.30
C LEU A 492 8.29 -3.94 6.59
N TRP A 493 9.00 -4.83 7.30
CA TRP A 493 10.10 -5.58 6.69
C TRP A 493 9.63 -6.57 5.64
N ILE A 494 8.55 -7.32 5.89
CA ILE A 494 7.99 -8.24 4.89
C ILE A 494 7.52 -7.46 3.66
N GLY A 495 6.83 -6.34 3.84
CA GLY A 495 6.40 -5.49 2.73
C GLY A 495 7.58 -4.94 1.91
N TYR A 496 8.66 -4.53 2.58
CA TYR A 496 9.89 -4.11 1.91
C TYR A 496 10.54 -5.26 1.11
N LEU A 497 10.64 -6.45 1.70
CA LEU A 497 11.19 -7.64 1.03
C LEU A 497 10.34 -8.06 -0.18
N GLN A 498 9.02 -8.06 -0.06
CA GLN A 498 8.11 -8.33 -1.19
C GLN A 498 8.33 -7.34 -2.33
N TRP A 499 8.45 -6.06 -2.00
CA TRP A 499 8.75 -5.04 -3.00
C TRP A 499 10.13 -5.29 -3.63
N HIS A 500 11.16 -5.54 -2.82
CA HIS A 500 12.53 -5.81 -3.31
C HIS A 500 12.56 -6.95 -4.33
N PHE A 501 11.93 -8.09 -4.01
CA PHE A 501 11.87 -9.24 -4.92
C PHE A 501 11.02 -9.00 -6.17
N ARG A 502 9.95 -8.20 -6.04
CA ARG A 502 9.12 -7.83 -7.20
C ARG A 502 9.89 -6.99 -8.22
N VAL A 503 10.73 -6.09 -7.75
CA VAL A 503 11.49 -5.17 -8.62
C VAL A 503 12.78 -5.79 -9.11
N ASN A 504 13.52 -6.46 -8.23
CA ASN A 504 14.86 -6.96 -8.53
C ASN A 504 14.88 -8.43 -9.01
N GLY A 505 13.75 -9.14 -8.87
CA GLY A 505 13.66 -10.58 -9.12
C GLY A 505 14.09 -11.43 -7.91
N ALA A 506 13.67 -12.69 -7.89
CA ALA A 506 13.93 -13.61 -6.78
C ALA A 506 15.43 -13.99 -6.62
N ASP A 507 16.23 -13.79 -7.65
CA ASP A 507 17.66 -14.13 -7.64
C ASP A 507 18.54 -13.04 -7.00
N ARG A 508 18.01 -11.82 -6.82
CA ARG A 508 18.72 -10.72 -6.16
C ARG A 508 18.29 -10.62 -4.70
N THR A 509 19.08 -11.22 -3.85
CA THR A 509 18.82 -11.22 -2.40
C THR A 509 19.21 -9.88 -1.75
N PRO A 510 18.43 -9.37 -0.78
CA PRO A 510 18.75 -8.16 -0.05
C PRO A 510 20.06 -8.34 0.76
N PRO A 511 20.76 -7.23 1.11
CA PRO A 511 21.96 -7.28 1.92
C PRO A 511 21.67 -7.78 3.35
N GLU A 512 22.62 -8.47 3.95
CA GLU A 512 22.53 -8.90 5.35
C GLU A 512 22.84 -7.74 6.33
N PRO A 513 22.17 -7.74 7.50
CA PRO A 513 21.14 -8.68 7.95
C PRO A 513 19.82 -8.44 7.21
N ILE A 514 19.08 -9.56 6.97
CA ILE A 514 17.81 -9.53 6.23
C ILE A 514 16.76 -8.68 6.97
N LEU A 515 16.66 -8.84 8.28
CA LEU A 515 15.88 -7.98 9.17
C LEU A 515 16.85 -7.09 9.93
N ARG A 516 16.54 -5.80 10.04
CA ARG A 516 17.32 -4.85 10.85
C ARG A 516 16.52 -4.48 12.09
N ASP A 517 17.17 -4.49 13.24
CA ASP A 517 16.57 -3.98 14.48
C ASP A 517 16.59 -2.44 14.46
N VAL A 518 15.75 -1.86 13.63
CA VAL A 518 15.59 -0.40 13.55
C VAL A 518 14.45 -0.02 14.47
N LYS A 519 14.74 0.77 15.49
CA LYS A 519 13.75 1.24 16.48
C LYS A 519 12.84 2.33 15.88
N THR A 520 12.21 2.03 14.75
CA THR A 520 11.24 2.95 14.10
C THR A 520 9.85 2.84 14.68
N ILE A 521 9.54 1.73 15.33
CA ILE A 521 8.30 1.52 16.06
C ILE A 521 8.61 1.58 17.56
N GLU A 522 8.10 2.62 18.22
CA GLU A 522 8.32 2.86 19.63
C GLU A 522 7.17 2.28 20.46
N ASN A 523 7.46 1.34 21.36
CA ASN A 523 6.44 0.81 22.28
C ASN A 523 6.29 1.74 23.50
N ARG A 524 5.35 2.66 23.42
CA ARG A 524 5.02 3.63 24.47
C ARG A 524 3.68 4.31 24.23
N ASP A 525 3.23 5.09 25.19
CA ASP A 525 2.08 5.96 25.03
C ASP A 525 2.39 7.14 24.08
N ALA A 526 1.43 7.49 23.20
CA ALA A 526 1.59 8.56 22.23
C ALA A 526 1.21 9.96 22.76
N LEU A 527 0.47 10.03 23.87
CA LEU A 527 -0.03 11.28 24.42
C LEU A 527 0.75 11.75 25.65
N ILE A 528 1.07 10.84 26.55
CA ILE A 528 1.76 11.16 27.80
C ILE A 528 3.01 10.31 28.02
N GLU A 529 3.97 10.88 28.70
CA GLU A 529 5.16 10.22 29.26
C GLU A 529 5.20 10.46 30.77
N TRP A 530 5.80 9.56 31.52
CA TRP A 530 5.95 9.65 32.96
C TRP A 530 7.26 9.03 33.42
N ASP A 531 7.69 9.45 34.63
CA ASP A 531 8.91 8.89 35.21
C ASP A 531 8.64 7.52 35.86
N ASP A 532 7.45 7.34 36.46
CA ASP A 532 7.04 6.10 37.10
C ASP A 532 5.52 5.96 37.13
N LYS A 533 5.03 4.71 37.24
CA LYS A 533 3.62 4.34 37.36
C LYS A 533 3.44 3.53 38.65
N ILE A 534 2.87 4.15 39.68
CA ILE A 534 2.77 3.60 41.03
C ILE A 534 1.32 3.17 41.29
N ALA A 535 1.10 1.92 41.74
CA ALA A 535 -0.19 1.48 42.17
C ALA A 535 -0.64 2.27 43.43
N GLU A 536 -1.89 2.72 43.46
CA GLU A 536 -2.47 3.31 44.65
C GLU A 536 -2.74 2.19 45.67
N LEU A 537 -2.32 2.42 46.90
CA LEU A 537 -2.55 1.47 48.01
C LEU A 537 -3.65 1.97 48.92
N ASP A 538 -4.46 1.05 49.45
CA ASP A 538 -5.41 1.34 50.52
C ASP A 538 -4.68 1.50 51.89
N ASP A 539 -5.44 1.84 52.91
CA ASP A 539 -4.93 2.01 54.28
C ASP A 539 -4.27 0.73 54.84
N SER A 540 -4.54 -0.41 54.25
CA SER A 540 -4.00 -1.72 54.64
C SER A 540 -2.78 -2.13 53.79
N GLY A 541 -2.37 -1.30 52.81
CA GLY A 541 -1.25 -1.54 51.93
C GLY A 541 -1.54 -2.44 50.72
N ASN A 542 -2.82 -2.75 50.45
CA ASN A 542 -3.21 -3.51 49.28
C ASN A 542 -3.47 -2.58 48.08
N PRO A 543 -3.21 -3.04 46.83
CA PRO A 543 -3.54 -2.25 45.65
C PRO A 543 -5.03 -1.90 45.60
N VAL A 544 -5.34 -0.62 45.44
CA VAL A 544 -6.69 -0.15 45.18
C VAL A 544 -7.08 -0.65 43.79
N THR A 545 -8.24 -1.29 43.70
CA THR A 545 -8.73 -1.81 42.42
C THR A 545 -10.09 -1.20 42.09
N ARG A 546 -10.37 -1.04 40.83
CA ARG A 546 -11.67 -0.63 40.30
C ARG A 546 -12.21 -1.66 39.30
N TRP A 547 -13.47 -1.59 38.95
CA TRP A 547 -14.00 -2.31 37.80
C TRP A 547 -13.26 -1.87 36.52
N ASP A 548 -13.05 -2.79 35.59
CA ASP A 548 -12.29 -2.54 34.38
C ASP A 548 -12.96 -1.57 33.36
N GLY A 549 -14.23 -1.20 33.63
CA GLY A 549 -15.00 -0.28 32.77
C GLY A 549 -15.70 -0.95 31.59
N GLU A 550 -15.55 -2.26 31.40
CA GLU A 550 -16.00 -2.93 30.16
C GLU A 550 -16.65 -4.30 30.37
N THR A 551 -16.13 -5.11 31.31
CA THR A 551 -16.62 -6.48 31.49
C THR A 551 -18.01 -6.49 32.07
N MET A 552 -18.96 -7.03 31.32
CA MET A 552 -20.36 -7.16 31.70
C MET A 552 -20.69 -8.63 31.94
N LYS A 553 -21.59 -8.89 32.90
CA LYS A 553 -22.19 -10.20 33.12
C LYS A 553 -23.72 -10.11 33.01
N GLU A 554 -24.36 -11.21 32.74
CA GLU A 554 -25.81 -11.26 32.78
C GLU A 554 -26.29 -11.29 34.23
N HIS A 555 -27.21 -10.41 34.54
CA HIS A 555 -27.83 -10.40 35.87
C HIS A 555 -28.71 -11.65 36.06
N PRO A 556 -28.47 -12.47 37.10
CA PRO A 556 -29.06 -13.78 37.21
C PRO A 556 -30.60 -13.80 37.27
N VAL A 557 -31.23 -12.66 37.62
CA VAL A 557 -32.68 -12.54 37.75
C VAL A 557 -33.32 -11.82 36.55
N THR A 558 -32.63 -10.79 35.99
CA THR A 558 -33.25 -9.92 34.97
C THR A 558 -32.74 -10.20 33.55
N GLY A 559 -31.67 -11.02 33.38
CA GLY A 559 -31.03 -11.28 32.10
C GLY A 559 -30.36 -10.03 31.47
N LYS A 560 -30.39 -8.88 32.13
CA LYS A 560 -29.77 -7.66 31.64
C LYS A 560 -28.26 -7.70 31.86
N LYS A 561 -27.50 -7.17 30.90
CA LYS A 561 -26.07 -6.98 31.07
C LYS A 561 -25.81 -5.93 32.14
N VAL A 562 -25.05 -6.30 33.19
CA VAL A 562 -24.58 -5.44 34.27
C VAL A 562 -23.08 -5.54 34.43
N PRO A 563 -22.40 -4.51 35.00
CA PRO A 563 -20.97 -4.58 35.26
C PRO A 563 -20.57 -5.84 36.01
N ASP A 564 -19.51 -6.51 35.58
CA ASP A 564 -18.92 -7.63 36.30
C ASP A 564 -17.93 -7.09 37.33
N GLU A 565 -18.39 -6.99 38.58
CA GLU A 565 -17.58 -6.48 39.68
C GLU A 565 -16.36 -7.34 40.02
N THR A 566 -16.27 -8.56 39.50
CA THR A 566 -15.10 -9.43 39.65
C THR A 566 -13.97 -9.08 38.69
N ALA A 567 -14.28 -8.42 37.56
CA ALA A 567 -13.32 -7.93 36.62
C ALA A 567 -12.71 -6.62 37.12
N ARG A 568 -11.67 -6.73 37.94
CA ARG A 568 -11.02 -5.59 38.58
C ARG A 568 -9.64 -5.35 38.04
N VAL A 569 -9.27 -4.05 37.89
CA VAL A 569 -7.95 -3.57 37.52
C VAL A 569 -7.40 -2.65 38.59
N GLU A 570 -6.08 -2.64 38.76
CA GLU A 570 -5.43 -1.76 39.74
C GLU A 570 -5.54 -0.30 39.32
N VAL A 571 -5.64 0.58 40.29
CA VAL A 571 -5.62 2.03 40.14
C VAL A 571 -4.17 2.52 40.24
N TYR A 572 -3.76 3.33 39.29
CA TYR A 572 -2.39 3.83 39.21
C TYR A 572 -2.33 5.36 39.29
N ARG A 573 -1.27 5.88 39.88
CA ARG A 573 -0.87 7.27 39.83
C ARG A 573 0.36 7.40 38.97
N TYR A 574 0.37 8.40 38.09
CA TYR A 574 1.48 8.71 37.20
C TYR A 574 2.38 9.77 37.81
N VAL A 575 3.68 9.52 37.92
CA VAL A 575 4.66 10.41 38.54
C VAL A 575 5.26 11.33 37.49
N LYS A 576 5.19 12.64 37.70
CA LYS A 576 5.64 13.68 36.78
C LYS A 576 5.19 13.45 35.33
N PRO A 577 3.89 13.38 35.09
CA PRO A 577 3.40 13.23 33.73
C PRO A 577 3.77 14.44 32.88
N ARG A 578 4.12 14.20 31.63
CA ARG A 578 4.43 15.22 30.63
C ARG A 578 3.86 14.82 29.27
N ALA A 579 3.65 15.78 28.39
CA ALA A 579 3.22 15.49 27.03
C ALA A 579 4.28 14.66 26.29
N ALA A 580 3.89 13.52 25.74
CA ALA A 580 4.81 12.67 24.97
C ALA A 580 5.35 13.40 23.75
N LYS A 581 6.60 13.20 23.41
CA LYS A 581 7.23 13.81 22.22
C LYS A 581 7.09 12.87 21.04
N TRP A 582 6.55 13.36 19.93
CA TRP A 582 6.55 12.61 18.68
C TRP A 582 7.85 12.82 17.91
N PRO A 583 8.35 11.78 17.20
CA PRO A 583 9.45 11.95 16.29
C PRO A 583 9.06 12.92 15.16
N LYS A 584 10.04 13.61 14.59
CA LYS A 584 9.82 14.50 13.45
C LYS A 584 9.44 13.69 12.21
N ALA A 585 8.38 14.08 11.52
CA ALA A 585 7.92 13.45 10.30
C ALA A 585 7.31 14.49 9.35
N ASP A 586 7.48 14.25 8.05
CA ASP A 586 6.92 15.10 7.00
C ASP A 586 5.40 14.93 6.90
N PHE A 587 4.92 13.72 7.18
CA PHE A 587 3.51 13.36 7.15
C PHE A 587 3.12 12.58 8.40
N ILE A 588 1.89 12.80 8.86
CA ILE A 588 1.30 12.05 9.97
C ILE A 588 0.00 11.42 9.47
N VAL A 589 -0.17 10.12 9.69
CA VAL A 589 -1.39 9.37 9.32
C VAL A 589 -1.76 8.41 10.42
N GLY A 590 -3.00 7.96 10.48
CA GLY A 590 -3.38 6.88 11.39
C GLY A 590 -4.86 6.80 11.69
N ASN A 591 -5.19 5.81 12.52
CA ASN A 591 -6.51 5.58 13.07
C ASN A 591 -6.42 5.47 14.61
N PRO A 592 -6.30 6.60 15.34
CA PRO A 592 -6.19 6.59 16.79
C PRO A 592 -7.43 6.00 17.47
N PRO A 593 -7.31 5.49 18.72
CA PRO A 593 -8.38 4.78 19.39
C PRO A 593 -9.64 5.65 19.63
N PHE A 594 -10.81 5.03 19.43
CA PHE A 594 -12.12 5.65 19.60
C PHE A 594 -12.66 5.40 21.01
N ILE A 595 -12.51 6.39 21.88
CA ILE A 595 -13.12 6.39 23.21
C ILE A 595 -13.90 7.70 23.34
N GLY A 596 -15.18 7.61 23.66
CA GLY A 596 -16.00 8.80 23.91
C GLY A 596 -15.47 9.59 25.11
N GLY A 597 -15.53 10.92 25.06
CA GLY A 597 -14.95 11.77 26.12
C GLY A 597 -15.46 11.44 27.53
N LYS A 598 -16.71 11.00 27.66
CA LYS A 598 -17.29 10.58 28.94
C LYS A 598 -16.74 9.24 29.47
N ASP A 599 -16.28 8.38 28.55
CA ASP A 599 -15.84 7.01 28.86
C ASP A 599 -14.33 6.92 29.12
N VAL A 600 -13.57 7.99 28.83
CA VAL A 600 -12.09 8.00 28.98
C VAL A 600 -11.69 7.68 30.43
N ARG A 601 -12.37 8.29 31.41
CA ARG A 601 -12.07 8.06 32.83
C ARG A 601 -12.38 6.64 33.24
N ASP A 602 -13.50 6.11 32.79
CA ASP A 602 -13.96 4.75 33.18
C ASP A 602 -13.08 3.67 32.52
N ARG A 603 -12.68 3.87 31.27
CA ARG A 603 -11.84 2.91 30.53
C ARG A 603 -10.37 2.98 30.91
N LEU A 604 -9.77 4.17 30.92
CA LEU A 604 -8.33 4.35 31.15
C LEU A 604 -7.95 4.58 32.62
N GLY A 605 -8.92 4.88 33.47
CA GLY A 605 -8.73 5.12 34.88
C GLY A 605 -8.49 6.58 35.25
N ASP A 606 -8.80 6.91 36.50
CA ASP A 606 -8.73 8.29 37.01
C ASP A 606 -7.30 8.85 36.99
N GLY A 607 -6.30 8.02 37.30
CA GLY A 607 -4.88 8.43 37.25
C GLY A 607 -4.42 8.82 35.86
N TYR A 608 -4.74 8.02 34.83
CA TYR A 608 -4.43 8.35 33.45
C TYR A 608 -5.16 9.61 33.00
N PHE A 609 -6.45 9.71 33.31
CA PHE A 609 -7.27 10.87 33.00
C PHE A 609 -6.65 12.15 33.58
N LYS A 610 -6.31 12.16 34.88
CA LYS A 610 -5.63 13.30 35.52
C LYS A 610 -4.30 13.65 34.86
N ALA A 611 -3.49 12.64 34.55
CA ALA A 611 -2.18 12.84 33.90
C ALA A 611 -2.34 13.44 32.49
N LEU A 612 -3.30 12.95 31.70
CA LEU A 612 -3.60 13.44 30.36
C LEU A 612 -4.00 14.93 30.39
N PHE A 613 -4.96 15.31 31.23
CA PHE A 613 -5.44 16.69 31.30
C PHE A 613 -4.49 17.65 32.04
N ALA A 614 -3.55 17.13 32.82
CA ALA A 614 -2.43 17.94 33.33
C ALA A 614 -1.41 18.31 32.26
N THR A 615 -1.38 17.58 31.13
CA THR A 615 -0.34 17.70 30.08
C THR A 615 -0.88 18.16 28.72
N THR A 616 -2.19 18.26 28.56
CA THR A 616 -2.87 18.66 27.30
C THR A 616 -3.90 19.76 27.56
N ASP A 617 -4.06 20.67 26.59
CA ASP A 617 -5.05 21.75 26.65
C ASP A 617 -6.41 21.34 26.04
N GLY A 618 -6.67 20.05 25.87
CA GLY A 618 -7.89 19.55 25.25
C GLY A 618 -9.12 19.69 26.17
N PRO A 619 -10.34 19.88 25.64
CA PRO A 619 -11.55 19.90 26.45
C PRO A 619 -11.85 18.49 26.98
N GLU A 620 -12.13 18.37 28.29
CA GLU A 620 -12.39 17.09 28.99
C GLU A 620 -13.54 16.25 28.37
N SER A 621 -14.46 16.90 27.66
CA SER A 621 -15.61 16.25 27.03
C SER A 621 -15.41 15.93 25.54
N ALA A 622 -14.24 16.22 24.97
CA ALA A 622 -13.92 15.82 23.61
C ALA A 622 -13.55 14.32 23.57
N ASP A 623 -13.84 13.67 22.47
CA ASP A 623 -13.44 12.29 22.25
C ASP A 623 -11.92 12.12 22.33
N PHE A 624 -11.48 10.98 22.82
CA PHE A 624 -10.07 10.69 23.07
C PHE A 624 -9.18 10.85 21.80
N VAL A 625 -9.67 10.47 20.63
CA VAL A 625 -9.00 10.67 19.34
C VAL A 625 -8.63 12.14 19.07
N MET A 626 -9.36 13.09 19.65
CA MET A 626 -9.12 14.53 19.45
C MET A 626 -7.81 15.01 20.05
N HIS A 627 -7.23 14.29 21.02
CA HIS A 627 -5.90 14.60 21.54
C HIS A 627 -4.80 14.32 20.51
N TRP A 628 -4.91 13.26 19.70
CA TRP A 628 -4.03 13.03 18.55
C TRP A 628 -4.20 14.10 17.49
N TRP A 629 -5.47 14.46 17.20
CA TRP A 629 -5.79 15.48 16.22
C TRP A 629 -5.19 16.84 16.59
N ASP A 630 -5.36 17.31 17.83
CA ASP A 630 -4.78 18.57 18.35
C ASP A 630 -3.25 18.56 18.29
N LYS A 631 -2.64 17.45 18.63
CA LYS A 631 -1.19 17.31 18.62
C LYS A 631 -0.60 17.31 17.22
N ALA A 632 -1.22 16.59 16.27
CA ALA A 632 -0.84 16.61 14.86
C ALA A 632 -1.05 18.01 14.23
N ALA A 633 -2.18 18.62 14.51
CA ALA A 633 -2.48 20.00 14.08
C ALA A 633 -1.44 21.00 14.60
N THR A 634 -1.01 20.83 15.84
CA THR A 634 0.06 21.64 16.43
C THR A 634 1.40 21.40 15.75
N ALA A 635 1.74 20.16 15.38
CA ALA A 635 2.98 19.84 14.66
C ALA A 635 3.00 20.48 13.27
N VAL A 636 1.91 20.43 12.54
CA VAL A 636 1.78 21.08 11.21
C VAL A 636 1.90 22.61 11.33
N ARG A 637 1.22 23.23 12.28
CA ARG A 637 1.31 24.68 12.50
C ARG A 637 2.70 25.16 12.88
N LYS A 638 3.49 24.36 13.58
CA LYS A 638 4.89 24.65 13.89
C LYS A 638 5.85 24.47 12.70
N GLY A 639 5.36 24.06 11.53
CA GLY A 639 6.15 23.92 10.30
C GLY A 639 7.05 22.69 10.25
N GLY A 640 6.86 21.74 11.16
CA GLY A 640 7.64 20.49 11.18
C GLY A 640 7.03 19.33 10.38
N THR A 641 5.79 19.49 9.92
CA THR A 641 5.00 18.48 9.22
C THR A 641 4.22 19.14 8.08
N ARG A 642 4.19 18.52 6.90
CA ARG A 642 3.51 19.07 5.71
C ARG A 642 1.99 18.90 5.78
N ARG A 643 1.53 17.67 6.12
CA ARG A 643 0.10 17.34 6.24
C ARG A 643 -0.08 16.27 7.32
N PHE A 644 -1.29 16.21 7.86
CA PHE A 644 -1.72 15.04 8.62
C PHE A 644 -3.11 14.61 8.18
N GLY A 645 -3.38 13.30 8.33
CA GLY A 645 -4.68 12.69 8.05
C GLY A 645 -5.05 11.64 9.09
N PHE A 646 -6.25 11.74 9.68
CA PHE A 646 -6.74 10.77 10.65
C PHE A 646 -8.13 10.27 10.31
N VAL A 647 -8.35 8.98 10.63
CA VAL A 647 -9.68 8.43 10.84
C VAL A 647 -10.13 8.81 12.25
N THR A 648 -11.34 9.30 12.37
CA THR A 648 -11.96 9.69 13.64
C THR A 648 -13.39 9.16 13.69
N THR A 649 -14.06 9.30 14.83
CA THR A 649 -15.50 9.06 14.89
C THR A 649 -16.26 10.24 14.28
N ASN A 650 -17.53 10.03 13.88
CA ASN A 650 -18.41 11.09 13.42
C ASN A 650 -18.68 12.18 14.51
N SER A 651 -18.36 11.89 15.77
CA SER A 651 -18.42 12.85 16.87
C SER A 651 -17.49 14.05 16.67
N ILE A 652 -16.56 14.02 15.71
CA ILE A 652 -15.75 15.17 15.31
C ILE A 652 -16.62 16.38 14.94
N THR A 653 -17.85 16.16 14.50
CA THR A 653 -18.83 17.22 14.16
C THR A 653 -19.56 17.77 15.40
N GLN A 654 -19.47 17.11 16.57
CA GLN A 654 -20.12 17.52 17.80
C GLN A 654 -19.39 18.70 18.47
N VAL A 655 -20.10 19.41 19.35
CA VAL A 655 -19.66 20.68 19.91
C VAL A 655 -18.26 20.63 20.53
N PHE A 656 -17.95 19.65 21.36
CA PHE A 656 -16.67 19.60 22.08
C PHE A 656 -15.51 19.24 21.16
N SER A 657 -15.67 18.22 20.34
CA SER A 657 -14.65 17.80 19.36
C SER A 657 -14.40 18.91 18.30
N ARG A 658 -15.48 19.56 17.83
CA ARG A 658 -15.38 20.69 16.88
C ARG A 658 -14.61 21.88 17.43
N ARG A 659 -14.66 22.15 18.75
CA ARG A 659 -13.86 23.22 19.37
C ARG A 659 -12.35 22.99 19.21
N VAL A 660 -11.91 21.74 19.26
CA VAL A 660 -10.50 21.39 19.03
C VAL A 660 -10.09 21.78 17.60
N ILE A 661 -10.91 21.45 16.62
CA ILE A 661 -10.67 21.80 15.21
C ILE A 661 -10.68 23.32 15.00
N ALA A 662 -11.72 24.01 15.52
CA ALA A 662 -11.89 25.46 15.38
C ALA A 662 -10.67 26.23 15.91
N LYS A 663 -10.10 25.80 17.06
CA LYS A 663 -8.86 26.37 17.63
C LYS A 663 -7.74 26.49 16.59
N HIS A 664 -7.61 25.51 15.69
CA HIS A 664 -6.55 25.46 14.69
C HIS A 664 -6.94 26.13 13.36
N LEU A 665 -8.22 26.08 12.98
CA LEU A 665 -8.71 26.73 11.77
C LEU A 665 -8.80 28.24 11.91
N ASP A 666 -9.09 28.75 13.13
CA ASP A 666 -9.24 30.16 13.42
C ASP A 666 -7.95 30.85 13.90
N ALA A 667 -6.87 30.09 14.04
CA ALA A 667 -5.59 30.62 14.50
C ALA A 667 -4.93 31.55 13.45
N LYS A 668 -3.96 32.37 13.86
CA LYS A 668 -3.22 33.25 12.96
C LYS A 668 -2.44 32.45 11.91
N ASP A 669 -1.76 31.41 12.34
CA ASP A 669 -1.05 30.39 11.55
C ASP A 669 -1.97 29.21 11.32
N ARG A 670 -3.13 29.47 10.72
CA ARG A 670 -4.23 28.51 10.59
C ARG A 670 -3.93 27.31 9.70
N LEU A 671 -4.70 26.27 9.91
CA LEU A 671 -4.81 25.13 9.01
C LEU A 671 -5.99 25.28 8.06
N SER A 672 -5.95 24.49 6.99
CA SER A 672 -7.10 24.21 6.14
C SER A 672 -7.37 22.71 6.13
N LEU A 673 -8.63 22.31 6.14
CA LEU A 673 -9.06 20.96 5.85
C LEU A 673 -9.04 20.81 4.33
N LEU A 674 -8.12 20.00 3.80
CA LEU A 674 -7.99 19.74 2.37
C LEU A 674 -8.93 18.64 1.88
N PHE A 675 -9.27 17.70 2.77
CA PHE A 675 -10.12 16.57 2.47
C PHE A 675 -10.94 16.21 3.71
N ALA A 676 -12.21 15.89 3.50
CA ALA A 676 -13.10 15.43 4.57
C ALA A 676 -14.13 14.43 4.04
N ILE A 677 -14.29 13.31 4.72
CA ILE A 677 -15.41 12.39 4.56
C ILE A 677 -16.17 12.38 5.90
N PRO A 678 -17.31 13.06 5.98
CA PRO A 678 -18.12 13.02 7.20
C PRO A 678 -19.03 11.80 7.20
N ASN A 679 -19.28 11.25 8.39
CA ASN A 679 -20.37 10.32 8.65
C ASN A 679 -20.41 9.07 7.74
N HIS A 680 -19.26 8.40 7.55
CA HIS A 680 -19.16 7.16 6.79
C HIS A 680 -19.44 5.96 7.69
N PRO A 681 -20.19 4.92 7.25
CA PRO A 681 -20.33 3.69 8.04
C PRO A 681 -18.96 3.00 8.17
N TRP A 682 -18.63 2.53 9.35
CA TRP A 682 -17.54 1.55 9.53
C TRP A 682 -17.99 0.24 8.91
N VAL A 683 -17.08 -0.55 8.37
CA VAL A 683 -17.38 -1.75 7.57
C VAL A 683 -18.45 -2.63 8.20
N ASP A 684 -19.41 -3.11 7.36
CA ASP A 684 -20.42 -4.09 7.71
C ASP A 684 -19.79 -5.47 7.99
N GLU A 685 -19.26 -5.66 9.19
CA GLU A 685 -19.17 -7.01 9.76
C GLU A 685 -20.48 -7.32 10.47
N LYS A 686 -20.98 -8.54 10.31
CA LYS A 686 -22.25 -9.02 10.88
C LYS A 686 -22.39 -8.83 12.40
N ASP A 687 -21.29 -8.48 13.09
CA ASP A 687 -21.21 -8.20 14.53
C ASP A 687 -20.70 -6.77 14.83
N GLY A 688 -20.57 -5.89 13.85
CA GLY A 688 -20.09 -4.53 14.02
C GLY A 688 -21.10 -3.66 14.73
N ALA A 689 -20.72 -3.07 15.89
CA ALA A 689 -21.43 -1.92 16.44
C ALA A 689 -21.57 -0.87 15.32
N ALA A 690 -22.73 -0.20 15.26
CA ALA A 690 -23.04 0.83 14.25
C ALA A 690 -22.17 2.09 14.44
N VAL A 691 -20.84 1.93 14.36
CA VAL A 691 -19.88 3.03 14.50
C VAL A 691 -19.82 3.77 13.16
N ARG A 692 -19.98 5.08 13.24
CA ARG A 692 -19.80 5.96 12.09
C ARG A 692 -18.50 6.73 12.25
N ILE A 693 -17.71 6.75 11.19
CA ILE A 693 -16.41 7.41 11.15
C ILE A 693 -16.45 8.69 10.33
N ALA A 694 -15.43 9.51 10.51
CA ALA A 694 -15.07 10.60 9.65
C ALA A 694 -13.58 10.51 9.31
N MET A 695 -13.19 10.98 8.14
CA MET A 695 -11.79 11.11 7.73
C MET A 695 -11.49 12.57 7.47
N THR A 696 -10.37 13.07 7.94
CA THR A 696 -9.95 14.45 7.72
C THR A 696 -8.47 14.52 7.37
N VAL A 697 -8.13 15.38 6.41
CA VAL A 697 -6.74 15.73 6.09
C VAL A 697 -6.59 17.25 6.22
N ALA A 698 -5.56 17.68 6.93
CA ALA A 698 -5.26 19.08 7.14
C ALA A 698 -3.81 19.43 6.75
N ALA A 699 -3.65 20.67 6.29
CA ALA A 699 -2.38 21.27 5.90
C ALA A 699 -2.28 22.73 6.38
N PRO A 700 -1.07 23.33 6.40
CA PRO A 700 -0.90 24.71 6.79
C PRO A 700 -1.48 25.68 5.72
N GLY A 701 -1.91 26.85 6.16
CA GLY A 701 -2.33 27.94 5.29
C GLY A 701 -3.82 27.96 4.97
N LYS A 702 -4.18 28.69 3.90
CA LYS A 702 -5.54 28.84 3.40
C LYS A 702 -5.67 28.17 2.04
N ALA A 703 -6.33 27.04 1.99
CA ALA A 703 -6.63 26.31 0.76
C ALA A 703 -8.10 25.89 0.72
N ALA A 704 -8.65 25.71 -0.46
CA ALA A 704 -9.96 25.10 -0.64
C ALA A 704 -9.86 23.57 -0.39
N GLY A 705 -10.84 23.02 0.30
CA GLY A 705 -10.92 21.57 0.55
C GLY A 705 -11.88 20.88 -0.42
N HIS A 706 -11.68 19.58 -0.57
CA HIS A 706 -12.59 18.69 -1.29
C HIS A 706 -13.40 17.84 -0.30
N HIS A 707 -14.70 17.71 -0.57
CA HIS A 707 -15.64 16.87 0.17
C HIS A 707 -15.89 15.57 -0.57
#